data_33b2d2eef5d3df97a5b603a5e0bffc53
#
_entry.id   33b2d2eef5d3df97a5b603a5e0bffc53
#
_cell.length_a   1.000
_cell.length_b   1.000
_cell.length_c   1.000
_cell.angle_alpha   90.00
_cell.angle_beta   90.00
_cell.angle_gamma   90.00
#
_symmetry.space_group_name_H-M   'P 1'
#
loop_
_entity.id
_entity.type
_entity.pdbx_description
1 polymer ?
#
loop_
_entity_poly.entity_id
_entity_poly.type
_entity_poly.pdbx_seq_one_letter_code
_entity_poly.pdbx_strand_id
1 'polypeptide(L)'
;MKTFFLPILLFLCTSLAMAQTYRIKGNVKDATGTPMIGVSVVVKGTTHGVSTDFDGNFTLENVKKGQLLVFSYVGYTTQEKMVANGNPLNIILEEDTQTLGEVVLIGYGTQKVKDVTGSVSVVDAKTIDDLKPVDAATALQGTTSGVSVNKASGSPGGKINILIRGVSSNGSNEPLVIIDGYEGALNSINPEDIESLTVLKDAQAAIYGIKGANGVVLVTTKGGRKNTPLEVKISSYAGIQQTTKKLDYMNATEYAALLNESYAANGQPLPFGNLAALGKGVNWQDEVFKNTTISDVTASISGGGEKFSYYFGASHLTQDGIVAPEKSNFKRNNVKVSLGADITPKLKMNFTANYYNNKRKTIEENGLGAVLFNALNFSPTYKLDDEDLTGFLGNEVINPLAQIKNTYNQYDGNGLEGNFQLSYNLIEGLDLTSRIGFKTYNDEKKDFQPLSFFGTGKIFNRSRSTVTQDKNETHAYTWETFATYNKTFWKNHNTSLTVGTSAQRNWGSGLSATGYDVPNNSWDFADIGLTTGTNSSKTNNSYVNDSRLTSFFGRLQYDYKSKYLLSAMLRRDASSDFPKDNRADLFSSVTAGWKVSDEGFLKDSKWIDFLKLRGSYGTLGNNAGKNLYKAILNGEAVYVFNGQIVRGTAVGKLPNPSAKWEVAEKLDVGFDFNTLGNRLSLVFDYFIEKRNDLLISNFPVSGIIGTAAPGASNPTVNAGNTENKGFEVALGYKSDVTKPFSWGFNYNITRLDGKVVSINGDVIPEGGAFSVGQLAPSRMEVGQPIGYFYGLQADGIFQNQAEVDAHPSQLALGAPAKPGDIRYKDVNGDGVIDFKDRTYLGKPTATYYMGLNLNAKYKNFDLSTYMYAELDKEMVRNYERSQPNVNRQRLYLDRWRGEGTSNSVPRVTTGATTNNLFSSFFVEDASFLRIQNIQLGYSIPTSVLESVKMKSFRVYFSVNNAFTFTKYKGYDPSATSGDAIGGGIDYGFYPQARQFILGFNTSF
;
A
#
# COMPACT_ATOMS: atom_id res chain seq x y z
N MET A 1 -51.16 -37.99 71.49
CA MET A 1 -51.27 -36.77 70.67
C MET A 1 -50.24 -35.67 71.05
N LYS A 2 -48.98 -36.04 71.40
CA LYS A 2 -47.93 -35.03 71.76
C LYS A 2 -46.62 -35.14 70.94
N THR A 3 -46.60 -36.00 69.92
CA THR A 3 -45.39 -36.24 69.14
C THR A 3 -45.50 -35.83 67.64
N PHE A 4 -46.56 -35.16 67.24
CA PHE A 4 -46.76 -34.75 65.85
C PHE A 4 -46.58 -33.20 65.61
N PHE A 5 -46.41 -32.43 66.64
CA PHE A 5 -46.27 -30.96 66.54
C PHE A 5 -44.83 -30.49 66.38
N LEU A 6 -43.80 -31.30 66.69
CA LEU A 6 -42.37 -30.92 66.60
C LEU A 6 -41.84 -30.87 65.17
N PRO A 7 -42.18 -31.82 64.28
CA PRO A 7 -41.71 -31.72 62.87
C PRO A 7 -42.39 -30.60 62.05
N ILE A 8 -43.63 -30.21 62.36
CA ILE A 8 -44.34 -29.12 61.70
C ILE A 8 -43.79 -27.76 62.11
N LEU A 9 -43.36 -27.59 63.37
CA LEU A 9 -42.69 -26.35 63.82
C LEU A 9 -41.28 -26.23 63.24
N LEU A 10 -40.56 -27.33 63.04
CA LEU A 10 -39.26 -27.32 62.37
C LEU A 10 -39.37 -27.01 60.84
N PHE A 11 -40.48 -27.49 60.20
CA PHE A 11 -40.73 -27.23 58.80
C PHE A 11 -41.25 -25.78 58.57
N LEU A 12 -41.93 -25.16 59.51
CA LEU A 12 -42.30 -23.74 59.43
C LEU A 12 -41.12 -22.80 59.74
N CYS A 13 -40.10 -23.23 60.52
CA CYS A 13 -38.92 -22.44 60.78
C CYS A 13 -37.90 -22.47 59.63
N THR A 14 -37.93 -23.47 58.72
CA THR A 14 -37.08 -23.53 57.54
C THR A 14 -37.62 -22.76 56.33
N SER A 15 -38.89 -22.35 56.34
CA SER A 15 -39.50 -21.56 55.26
C SER A 15 -39.39 -20.05 55.38
N LEU A 16 -38.71 -19.53 56.42
CA LEU A 16 -38.51 -18.11 56.66
C LEU A 16 -37.06 -17.61 56.35
N ALA A 17 -36.18 -18.41 55.74
CA ALA A 17 -34.96 -17.92 55.11
C ALA A 17 -35.28 -17.23 53.78
N MET A 18 -36.04 -16.15 53.78
CA MET A 18 -36.16 -15.26 52.64
C MET A 18 -34.74 -14.71 52.34
N ALA A 19 -34.15 -15.13 51.26
CA ALA A 19 -32.90 -14.55 50.79
C ALA A 19 -33.15 -13.06 50.53
N GLN A 20 -32.57 -12.20 51.36
CA GLN A 20 -32.64 -10.75 51.16
C GLN A 20 -32.11 -10.42 49.77
N THR A 21 -33.00 -9.99 48.89
CA THR A 21 -32.59 -9.42 47.57
C THR A 21 -32.51 -7.92 47.68
N TYR A 22 -31.49 -7.35 47.06
CA TYR A 22 -31.23 -5.92 47.03
C TYR A 22 -31.53 -5.34 45.65
N ARG A 23 -31.99 -4.11 45.64
CA ARG A 23 -31.96 -3.23 44.48
C ARG A 23 -30.66 -2.48 44.49
N ILE A 24 -29.75 -2.81 43.63
CA ILE A 24 -28.40 -2.18 43.53
C ILE A 24 -28.48 -1.05 42.54
N LYS A 25 -28.16 0.15 43.01
CA LYS A 25 -27.94 1.33 42.15
C LYS A 25 -26.44 1.62 42.08
N GLY A 26 -26.00 2.27 41.03
CA GLY A 26 -24.62 2.73 40.95
C GLY A 26 -24.36 3.60 39.73
N ASN A 27 -23.13 4.05 39.65
CA ASN A 27 -22.64 4.87 38.55
C ASN A 27 -21.32 4.28 38.07
N VAL A 28 -21.15 4.21 36.74
CA VAL A 28 -19.90 3.75 36.10
C VAL A 28 -19.29 4.91 35.34
N LYS A 29 -18.01 5.16 35.58
CA LYS A 29 -17.20 6.20 34.97
C LYS A 29 -15.91 5.59 34.39
N ASP A 30 -15.31 6.28 33.45
CA ASP A 30 -13.94 5.98 33.04
C ASP A 30 -12.90 6.58 34.03
N ALA A 31 -11.61 6.31 33.79
CA ALA A 31 -10.51 6.82 34.61
C ALA A 31 -10.39 8.36 34.57
N THR A 32 -11.02 9.04 33.60
CA THR A 32 -11.05 10.51 33.49
C THR A 32 -12.26 11.12 34.26
N GLY A 33 -13.14 10.28 34.80
CA GLY A 33 -14.34 10.70 35.49
C GLY A 33 -15.55 10.90 34.57
N THR A 34 -15.45 10.57 33.29
CA THR A 34 -16.54 10.68 32.32
C THR A 34 -17.56 9.56 32.54
N PRO A 35 -18.88 9.82 32.62
CA PRO A 35 -19.90 8.77 32.72
C PRO A 35 -19.87 7.83 31.52
N MET A 36 -19.96 6.54 31.79
CA MET A 36 -19.92 5.52 30.74
C MET A 36 -21.31 4.94 30.45
N ILE A 37 -21.83 5.26 29.29
CA ILE A 37 -23.10 4.73 28.78
C ILE A 37 -22.94 3.34 28.19
N GLY A 38 -23.93 2.46 28.38
CA GLY A 38 -23.98 1.15 27.71
C GLY A 38 -23.06 0.10 28.35
N VAL A 39 -22.45 0.35 29.50
CA VAL A 39 -21.70 -0.65 30.25
C VAL A 39 -22.61 -1.78 30.66
N SER A 40 -22.30 -3.00 30.33
CA SER A 40 -23.02 -4.20 30.72
C SER A 40 -22.73 -4.51 32.19
N VAL A 41 -23.77 -4.55 33.01
CA VAL A 41 -23.75 -4.92 34.45
C VAL A 41 -24.54 -6.20 34.63
N VAL A 42 -23.85 -7.33 34.82
CA VAL A 42 -24.49 -8.66 34.87
C VAL A 42 -24.11 -9.41 36.14
N VAL A 43 -25.05 -10.13 36.72
CA VAL A 43 -24.77 -11.07 37.83
C VAL A 43 -23.96 -12.24 37.28
N LYS A 44 -22.77 -12.47 37.80
CA LYS A 44 -21.80 -13.49 37.30
C LYS A 44 -22.45 -14.89 37.20
N GLY A 45 -22.33 -15.48 36.03
CA GLY A 45 -22.91 -16.84 35.76
C GLY A 45 -24.40 -16.86 35.44
N THR A 46 -25.05 -15.71 35.22
CA THR A 46 -26.46 -15.60 34.85
C THR A 46 -26.65 -14.68 33.64
N THR A 47 -27.87 -14.64 33.11
CA THR A 47 -28.27 -13.64 32.09
C THR A 47 -28.98 -12.42 32.72
N HIS A 48 -29.00 -12.33 34.05
CA HIS A 48 -29.65 -11.23 34.77
C HIS A 48 -28.73 -10.02 34.84
N GLY A 49 -29.05 -8.97 34.07
CA GLY A 49 -28.23 -7.77 33.96
C GLY A 49 -28.97 -6.58 33.36
N VAL A 50 -28.31 -5.41 33.41
CA VAL A 50 -28.75 -4.15 32.82
C VAL A 50 -27.56 -3.44 32.15
N SER A 51 -27.87 -2.43 31.34
CA SER A 51 -26.84 -1.51 30.80
C SER A 51 -26.93 -0.15 31.49
N THR A 52 -25.82 0.58 31.61
CA THR A 52 -25.83 1.94 32.17
C THR A 52 -26.51 2.92 31.22
N ASP A 53 -27.16 3.92 31.79
CA ASP A 53 -27.77 5.05 31.08
C ASP A 53 -26.74 6.13 30.65
N PHE A 54 -27.23 7.28 30.12
CA PHE A 54 -26.42 8.36 29.61
C PHE A 54 -25.49 9.00 30.66
N ASP A 55 -25.92 8.98 31.91
CA ASP A 55 -25.16 9.50 33.05
C ASP A 55 -24.29 8.44 33.72
N GLY A 56 -24.16 7.25 33.07
CA GLY A 56 -23.43 6.11 33.61
C GLY A 56 -24.16 5.39 34.74
N ASN A 57 -25.42 5.72 35.04
CA ASN A 57 -26.13 5.11 36.15
C ASN A 57 -26.73 3.75 35.72
N PHE A 58 -26.80 2.84 36.68
CA PHE A 58 -27.51 1.59 36.52
C PHE A 58 -28.38 1.27 37.74
N THR A 59 -29.43 0.49 37.53
CA THR A 59 -30.25 -0.06 38.59
C THR A 59 -30.53 -1.53 38.27
N LEU A 60 -30.04 -2.41 39.13
CA LEU A 60 -30.26 -3.86 38.99
C LEU A 60 -31.05 -4.38 40.19
N GLU A 61 -32.19 -4.94 39.89
CA GLU A 61 -33.12 -5.45 40.92
C GLU A 61 -32.79 -6.92 41.25
N ASN A 62 -33.33 -7.43 42.37
CA ASN A 62 -33.30 -8.84 42.78
C ASN A 62 -31.91 -9.48 42.87
N VAL A 63 -30.87 -8.71 43.31
CA VAL A 63 -29.52 -9.21 43.52
C VAL A 63 -29.36 -9.71 44.94
N LYS A 64 -28.82 -10.90 45.16
CA LYS A 64 -28.59 -11.50 46.48
C LYS A 64 -27.25 -11.03 47.07
N LYS A 65 -27.21 -10.92 48.41
CA LYS A 65 -25.93 -10.67 49.12
C LYS A 65 -24.90 -11.74 48.77
N GLY A 66 -23.67 -11.33 48.50
CA GLY A 66 -22.56 -12.21 48.11
C GLY A 66 -22.49 -12.56 46.65
N GLN A 67 -23.43 -12.15 45.80
CA GLN A 67 -23.27 -12.26 44.36
C GLN A 67 -22.22 -11.28 43.81
N LEU A 68 -21.52 -11.70 42.74
CA LEU A 68 -20.59 -10.86 42.01
C LEU A 68 -21.29 -10.21 40.84
N LEU A 69 -21.20 -8.89 40.74
CA LEU A 69 -21.58 -8.13 39.54
C LEU A 69 -20.36 -7.99 38.65
N VAL A 70 -20.51 -8.28 37.38
CA VAL A 70 -19.51 -8.13 36.33
C VAL A 70 -19.83 -6.87 35.53
N PHE A 71 -18.93 -5.92 35.52
CA PHE A 71 -19.00 -4.69 34.74
C PHE A 71 -18.10 -4.84 33.52
N SER A 72 -18.68 -4.86 32.34
CA SER A 72 -17.92 -5.01 31.10
C SER A 72 -18.32 -3.99 30.04
N TYR A 73 -17.33 -3.44 29.36
CA TYR A 73 -17.50 -2.53 28.24
C TYR A 73 -16.38 -2.75 27.22
N VAL A 74 -16.70 -2.63 25.93
CA VAL A 74 -15.70 -2.84 24.87
C VAL A 74 -14.59 -1.80 24.96
N GLY A 75 -13.33 -2.26 25.01
CA GLY A 75 -12.15 -1.41 25.20
C GLY A 75 -11.82 -1.07 26.66
N TYR A 76 -12.50 -1.70 27.64
CA TYR A 76 -12.24 -1.48 29.07
C TYR A 76 -12.04 -2.80 29.80
N THR A 77 -11.19 -2.75 30.82
CA THR A 77 -10.91 -3.90 31.70
C THR A 77 -12.17 -4.27 32.47
N THR A 78 -12.62 -5.53 32.32
CA THR A 78 -13.79 -6.04 33.05
C THR A 78 -13.52 -6.05 34.57
N GLN A 79 -14.41 -5.44 35.34
CA GLN A 79 -14.34 -5.44 36.80
C GLN A 79 -15.41 -6.32 37.40
N GLU A 80 -15.06 -6.97 38.53
CA GLU A 80 -16.00 -7.75 39.33
C GLU A 80 -16.15 -7.13 40.71
N LYS A 81 -17.37 -6.91 41.18
CA LYS A 81 -17.66 -6.36 42.49
C LYS A 81 -18.66 -7.23 43.23
N MET A 82 -18.28 -7.65 44.42
CA MET A 82 -19.19 -8.43 45.29
C MET A 82 -20.21 -7.51 45.96
N VAL A 83 -21.48 -7.91 45.92
CA VAL A 83 -22.58 -7.22 46.58
C VAL A 83 -22.56 -7.53 48.07
N ALA A 84 -22.09 -6.56 48.89
CA ALA A 84 -22.07 -6.69 50.33
C ALA A 84 -23.40 -6.26 50.99
N ASN A 85 -24.02 -5.23 50.41
CA ASN A 85 -25.30 -4.60 50.92
C ASN A 85 -25.96 -3.84 49.75
N GLY A 86 -27.07 -3.15 50.01
CA GLY A 86 -27.81 -2.33 49.04
C GLY A 86 -27.24 -0.95 48.75
N ASN A 87 -26.02 -0.62 49.17
CA ASN A 87 -25.44 0.69 48.95
C ASN A 87 -25.08 0.92 47.46
N PRO A 88 -25.13 2.17 46.96
CA PRO A 88 -24.74 2.51 45.61
C PRO A 88 -23.30 2.12 45.33
N LEU A 89 -23.05 1.57 44.14
CA LEU A 89 -21.72 1.15 43.66
C LEU A 89 -21.17 2.19 42.67
N ASN A 90 -20.06 2.82 43.01
CA ASN A 90 -19.33 3.65 42.06
C ASN A 90 -18.17 2.82 41.47
N ILE A 91 -18.21 2.62 40.18
CA ILE A 91 -17.25 1.81 39.44
C ILE A 91 -16.46 2.73 38.49
N ILE A 92 -15.15 2.60 38.50
CA ILE A 92 -14.28 3.26 37.53
C ILE A 92 -13.72 2.15 36.64
N LEU A 93 -14.14 2.13 35.39
CA LEU A 93 -13.54 1.21 34.42
C LEU A 93 -12.29 1.86 33.81
N GLU A 94 -11.22 1.10 33.78
CA GLU A 94 -9.96 1.49 33.15
C GLU A 94 -9.97 0.98 31.72
N GLU A 95 -9.47 1.80 30.77
CA GLU A 95 -9.29 1.35 29.39
C GLU A 95 -8.43 0.07 29.38
N ASP A 96 -8.94 -0.95 28.67
CA ASP A 96 -8.18 -2.16 28.48
C ASP A 96 -7.01 -1.87 27.54
N THR A 97 -5.87 -1.52 28.11
CA THR A 97 -4.62 -1.29 27.38
C THR A 97 -4.00 -2.59 26.83
N GLN A 98 -4.68 -3.73 27.06
CA GLN A 98 -4.20 -5.03 26.61
C GLN A 98 -4.67 -5.28 25.18
N THR A 99 -3.76 -5.15 24.21
CA THR A 99 -3.88 -5.69 22.85
C THR A 99 -4.23 -7.19 22.81
N LEU A 100 -4.07 -7.89 23.91
CA LEU A 100 -4.34 -9.33 24.09
C LEU A 100 -5.83 -9.69 24.17
N GLY A 101 -6.71 -8.75 24.50
CA GLY A 101 -8.16 -8.92 24.49
C GLY A 101 -8.82 -8.58 23.15
N GLU A 102 -8.08 -7.94 22.25
CA GLU A 102 -8.54 -7.51 20.94
C GLU A 102 -8.92 -8.70 20.08
N VAL A 103 -10.07 -8.57 19.40
CA VAL A 103 -10.59 -9.60 18.48
C VAL A 103 -10.26 -9.18 17.07
N VAL A 104 -9.58 -10.05 16.35
CA VAL A 104 -9.21 -9.82 14.95
C VAL A 104 -9.99 -10.72 14.01
N LEU A 105 -10.32 -10.21 12.84
CA LEU A 105 -10.91 -10.99 11.77
C LEU A 105 -9.82 -11.91 11.17
N ILE A 106 -10.11 -13.20 11.09
CA ILE A 106 -9.23 -14.19 10.49
C ILE A 106 -10.05 -15.09 9.56
N GLY A 107 -10.05 -14.75 8.29
CA GLY A 107 -10.81 -15.48 7.28
C GLY A 107 -12.31 -15.47 7.56
N TYR A 108 -12.89 -16.64 7.75
CA TYR A 108 -14.33 -16.83 7.96
C TYR A 108 -14.76 -16.77 9.45
N GLY A 109 -13.99 -16.10 10.29
CA GLY A 109 -14.31 -15.96 11.72
C GLY A 109 -13.42 -14.93 12.41
N THR A 110 -13.69 -14.72 13.68
CA THR A 110 -12.92 -13.82 14.55
C THR A 110 -12.19 -14.60 15.63
N GLN A 111 -10.99 -14.19 16.00
CA GLN A 111 -10.22 -14.75 17.12
C GLN A 111 -9.66 -13.63 17.99
N LYS A 112 -9.43 -13.93 19.26
CA LYS A 112 -8.64 -13.03 20.11
C LYS A 112 -7.18 -13.07 19.66
N VAL A 113 -6.50 -11.93 19.62
CA VAL A 113 -5.09 -11.84 19.21
C VAL A 113 -4.20 -12.84 19.93
N LYS A 114 -4.43 -13.05 21.24
CA LYS A 114 -3.70 -14.05 22.04
C LYS A 114 -3.86 -15.50 21.59
N ASP A 115 -4.95 -15.82 20.88
CA ASP A 115 -5.29 -17.17 20.42
C ASP A 115 -4.87 -17.40 18.96
N VAL A 116 -4.43 -16.37 18.26
CA VAL A 116 -3.94 -16.46 16.89
C VAL A 116 -2.61 -17.19 16.86
N THR A 117 -2.49 -18.16 15.96
CA THR A 117 -1.30 -19.03 15.81
C THR A 117 -0.37 -18.61 14.66
N GLY A 118 -0.77 -17.66 13.83
CA GLY A 118 0.02 -17.12 12.72
C GLY A 118 0.57 -15.72 13.00
N SER A 119 1.39 -15.21 12.06
CA SER A 119 1.93 -13.86 12.08
C SER A 119 0.90 -12.86 11.59
N VAL A 120 0.35 -12.06 12.50
CA VAL A 120 -0.70 -11.07 12.25
C VAL A 120 -0.30 -9.73 12.82
N SER A 121 -0.49 -8.66 12.04
CA SER A 121 -0.32 -7.28 12.50
C SER A 121 -1.63 -6.53 12.36
N VAL A 122 -1.94 -5.67 13.31
CA VAL A 122 -3.17 -4.87 13.35
C VAL A 122 -2.83 -3.39 13.45
N VAL A 123 -3.49 -2.57 12.62
CA VAL A 123 -3.47 -1.10 12.71
C VAL A 123 -4.88 -0.67 13.08
N ASP A 124 -5.03 -0.01 14.21
CA ASP A 124 -6.31 0.43 14.76
C ASP A 124 -6.79 1.78 14.18
N ALA A 125 -8.06 2.09 14.41
CA ALA A 125 -8.68 3.35 13.97
C ALA A 125 -7.96 4.59 14.51
N LYS A 126 -7.40 4.52 15.72
CA LYS A 126 -6.69 5.65 16.32
C LYS A 126 -5.41 5.97 15.55
N THR A 127 -4.63 4.97 15.20
CA THR A 127 -3.42 5.12 14.37
C THR A 127 -3.75 5.73 13.00
N ILE A 128 -4.85 5.29 12.37
CA ILE A 128 -5.33 5.84 11.10
C ILE A 128 -5.75 7.31 11.27
N ASP A 129 -6.49 7.60 12.34
CA ASP A 129 -6.93 8.97 12.67
C ASP A 129 -5.75 9.92 12.96
N ASP A 130 -4.70 9.46 13.64
CA ASP A 130 -3.51 10.26 13.92
C ASP A 130 -2.71 10.57 12.63
N LEU A 131 -2.62 9.61 11.71
CA LEU A 131 -1.89 9.77 10.44
C LEU A 131 -2.61 10.62 9.40
N LYS A 132 -3.95 10.69 9.44
CA LYS A 132 -4.81 11.35 8.45
C LYS A 132 -4.39 11.03 6.99
N PRO A 133 -4.31 9.76 6.62
CA PRO A 133 -3.85 9.36 5.30
C PRO A 133 -4.90 9.69 4.24
N VAL A 134 -4.46 10.15 3.07
CA VAL A 134 -5.33 10.32 1.90
C VAL A 134 -5.82 8.97 1.36
N ASP A 135 -4.96 7.95 1.45
CA ASP A 135 -5.23 6.56 1.07
C ASP A 135 -4.90 5.65 2.24
N ALA A 136 -5.81 4.72 2.55
CA ALA A 136 -5.67 3.80 3.69
C ALA A 136 -4.40 2.93 3.64
N ALA A 137 -3.86 2.64 2.45
CA ALA A 137 -2.62 1.90 2.29
C ALA A 137 -1.44 2.57 3.00
N THR A 138 -1.41 3.90 3.05
CA THR A 138 -0.31 4.64 3.70
C THR A 138 -0.30 4.48 5.22
N ALA A 139 -1.41 4.10 5.83
CA ALA A 139 -1.46 3.80 7.26
C ALA A 139 -0.68 2.54 7.66
N LEU A 140 -0.39 1.65 6.70
CA LEU A 140 0.42 0.44 6.93
C LEU A 140 1.93 0.74 6.97
N GLN A 141 2.38 1.86 6.37
CA GLN A 141 3.80 2.19 6.25
C GLN A 141 4.40 2.56 7.61
N GLY A 142 5.40 1.81 8.07
CA GLY A 142 6.07 2.06 9.36
C GLY A 142 5.25 1.69 10.60
N THR A 143 3.98 1.29 10.44
CA THR A 143 3.14 0.82 11.56
C THR A 143 3.14 -0.71 11.67
N THR A 144 3.48 -1.40 10.60
CA THR A 144 3.39 -2.85 10.47
C THR A 144 4.73 -3.44 10.02
N SER A 145 5.28 -4.40 10.77
CA SER A 145 6.47 -5.14 10.35
C SER A 145 6.21 -5.98 9.09
N GLY A 146 7.22 -6.15 8.25
CA GLY A 146 7.12 -6.93 7.01
C GLY A 146 6.33 -6.28 5.89
N VAL A 147 5.87 -5.04 6.06
CA VAL A 147 5.07 -4.33 5.05
C VAL A 147 5.82 -3.09 4.56
N SER A 148 6.03 -3.02 3.25
CA SER A 148 6.54 -1.85 2.54
C SER A 148 5.43 -1.24 1.69
N VAL A 149 5.30 0.08 1.74
CA VAL A 149 4.31 0.84 0.97
C VAL A 149 5.03 1.84 0.09
N ASN A 150 4.99 1.61 -1.21
CA ASN A 150 5.69 2.41 -2.19
C ASN A 150 4.69 3.20 -3.05
N LYS A 151 4.92 4.50 -3.19
CA LYS A 151 4.14 5.34 -4.08
C LYS A 151 4.85 5.46 -5.42
N ALA A 152 4.20 5.01 -6.48
CA ALA A 152 4.71 5.15 -7.85
C ALA A 152 4.82 6.63 -8.25
N SER A 153 4.03 7.50 -7.63
CA SER A 153 4.06 8.94 -7.84
C SER A 153 3.52 9.65 -6.60
N GLY A 154 4.07 10.83 -6.30
CA GLY A 154 3.52 11.76 -5.30
C GLY A 154 2.34 12.58 -5.80
N SER A 155 1.92 12.42 -7.07
CA SER A 155 0.79 13.16 -7.63
C SER A 155 -0.53 12.79 -6.94
N PRO A 156 -1.53 13.70 -6.92
CA PRO A 156 -2.83 13.44 -6.33
C PRO A 156 -3.50 12.20 -6.92
N GLY A 157 -4.00 11.30 -6.05
CA GLY A 157 -4.62 10.05 -6.47
C GLY A 157 -3.67 9.07 -7.19
N GLY A 158 -2.36 9.23 -7.01
CA GLY A 158 -1.33 8.33 -7.57
C GLY A 158 -1.44 6.91 -7.02
N LYS A 159 -1.01 5.92 -7.82
CA LYS A 159 -1.03 4.50 -7.43
C LYS A 159 -0.10 4.24 -6.25
N ILE A 160 -0.57 3.46 -5.29
CA ILE A 160 0.19 2.96 -4.15
C ILE A 160 0.35 1.46 -4.27
N ASN A 161 1.58 0.97 -4.16
CA ASN A 161 1.92 -0.44 -4.18
C ASN A 161 2.23 -0.91 -2.75
N ILE A 162 1.61 -2.00 -2.32
CA ILE A 162 1.87 -2.64 -1.03
C ILE A 162 2.64 -3.93 -1.29
N LEU A 163 3.74 -4.11 -0.58
CA LEU A 163 4.52 -5.34 -0.62
C LEU A 163 4.56 -5.94 0.80
N ILE A 164 4.24 -7.21 0.90
CA ILE A 164 4.35 -7.97 2.16
C ILE A 164 5.52 -8.94 2.00
N ARG A 165 6.56 -8.78 2.83
CA ARG A 165 7.80 -9.57 2.79
C ARG A 165 8.54 -9.53 1.45
N GLY A 166 8.42 -8.36 0.75
CA GLY A 166 9.21 -8.02 -0.43
C GLY A 166 8.64 -8.47 -1.76
N VAL A 167 9.50 -8.44 -2.79
CA VAL A 167 9.18 -8.87 -4.15
C VAL A 167 9.49 -10.36 -4.26
N SER A 168 8.48 -11.17 -4.58
CA SER A 168 8.61 -12.64 -4.68
C SER A 168 8.27 -13.17 -6.07
N SER A 169 7.60 -12.37 -6.92
CA SER A 169 7.21 -12.75 -8.28
C SER A 169 7.60 -11.67 -9.28
N ASN A 170 7.82 -12.08 -10.52
CA ASN A 170 7.99 -11.16 -11.67
C ASN A 170 6.67 -10.51 -12.12
N GLY A 171 5.54 -11.07 -11.68
CA GLY A 171 4.20 -10.52 -11.92
C GLY A 171 3.75 -9.56 -10.80
N SER A 172 2.45 -9.58 -10.48
CA SER A 172 1.92 -8.77 -9.37
C SER A 172 2.37 -9.32 -8.02
N ASN A 173 2.88 -8.42 -7.18
CA ASN A 173 3.24 -8.69 -5.78
C ASN A 173 2.26 -8.03 -4.80
N GLU A 174 1.16 -7.45 -5.28
CA GLU A 174 0.16 -6.78 -4.44
C GLU A 174 -0.63 -7.80 -3.60
N PRO A 175 -0.87 -7.52 -2.31
CA PRO A 175 -1.68 -8.38 -1.47
C PRO A 175 -3.15 -8.34 -1.86
N LEU A 176 -3.88 -9.38 -1.48
CA LEU A 176 -5.34 -9.39 -1.56
C LEU A 176 -5.93 -8.45 -0.49
N VAL A 177 -6.83 -7.57 -0.89
CA VAL A 177 -7.56 -6.69 0.04
C VAL A 177 -8.99 -7.20 0.19
N ILE A 178 -9.40 -7.48 1.43
CA ILE A 178 -10.75 -7.91 1.79
C ILE A 178 -11.37 -6.87 2.71
N ILE A 179 -12.45 -6.24 2.28
CA ILE A 179 -13.19 -5.22 3.03
C ILE A 179 -14.49 -5.85 3.53
N ASP A 180 -14.68 -5.97 4.84
CA ASP A 180 -15.87 -6.58 5.48
C ASP A 180 -16.30 -7.91 4.84
N GLY A 181 -15.35 -8.66 4.26
CA GLY A 181 -15.60 -9.98 3.67
C GLY A 181 -15.80 -10.01 2.15
N TYR A 182 -15.67 -8.89 1.43
CA TYR A 182 -15.62 -8.83 -0.03
C TYR A 182 -14.28 -8.31 -0.54
N GLU A 183 -13.90 -8.69 -1.77
CA GLU A 183 -12.67 -8.23 -2.41
C GLU A 183 -12.83 -6.77 -2.87
N GLY A 184 -12.01 -5.88 -2.34
CA GLY A 184 -12.04 -4.44 -2.63
C GLY A 184 -10.66 -3.85 -2.88
N ALA A 185 -10.55 -2.52 -2.84
CA ALA A 185 -9.29 -1.79 -2.95
C ALA A 185 -9.21 -0.71 -1.86
N LEU A 186 -8.02 -0.50 -1.29
CA LEU A 186 -7.85 0.47 -0.19
C LEU A 186 -8.14 1.91 -0.61
N ASN A 187 -7.93 2.25 -1.88
CA ASN A 187 -8.22 3.59 -2.41
C ASN A 187 -9.71 3.86 -2.67
N SER A 188 -10.58 2.83 -2.61
CA SER A 188 -12.04 2.99 -2.78
C SER A 188 -12.73 3.43 -1.50
N ILE A 189 -12.10 3.27 -0.34
CA ILE A 189 -12.69 3.53 0.96
C ILE A 189 -12.15 4.82 1.59
N ASN A 190 -12.99 5.52 2.33
CA ASN A 190 -12.52 6.61 3.17
C ASN A 190 -11.76 6.05 4.39
N PRO A 191 -10.49 6.46 4.63
CA PRO A 191 -9.73 5.98 5.79
C PRO A 191 -10.43 6.20 7.14
N GLU A 192 -11.21 7.26 7.28
CA GLU A 192 -11.96 7.54 8.50
C GLU A 192 -13.14 6.57 8.75
N ASP A 193 -13.55 5.79 7.73
CA ASP A 193 -14.56 4.73 7.88
C ASP A 193 -13.95 3.39 8.33
N ILE A 194 -12.64 3.30 8.51
CA ILE A 194 -11.94 2.07 8.90
C ILE A 194 -11.89 1.97 10.43
N GLU A 195 -12.24 0.79 10.96
CA GLU A 195 -12.09 0.41 12.36
C GLU A 195 -10.72 -0.23 12.60
N SER A 196 -10.27 -1.12 11.68
CA SER A 196 -8.95 -1.73 11.73
C SER A 196 -8.49 -2.25 10.38
N LEU A 197 -7.15 -2.29 10.21
CA LEU A 197 -6.46 -3.00 9.12
C LEU A 197 -5.69 -4.17 9.74
N THR A 198 -5.97 -5.39 9.30
CA THR A 198 -5.28 -6.60 9.75
C THR A 198 -4.50 -7.21 8.60
N VAL A 199 -3.19 -7.43 8.78
CA VAL A 199 -2.32 -7.99 7.74
C VAL A 199 -1.96 -9.43 8.10
N LEU A 200 -2.33 -10.38 7.21
CA LEU A 200 -1.95 -11.79 7.28
C LEU A 200 -0.75 -12.01 6.37
N LYS A 201 0.38 -12.42 6.94
CA LYS A 201 1.67 -12.48 6.23
C LYS A 201 2.13 -13.91 5.93
N ASP A 202 1.69 -14.87 6.72
CA ASP A 202 2.15 -16.24 6.74
C ASP A 202 1.16 -17.25 6.11
N ALA A 203 1.34 -18.54 6.41
CA ALA A 203 0.49 -19.62 5.91
C ALA A 203 -0.99 -19.51 6.31
N GLN A 204 -1.35 -18.68 7.29
CA GLN A 204 -2.75 -18.45 7.68
C GLN A 204 -3.55 -17.76 6.57
N ALA A 205 -2.88 -17.00 5.68
CA ALA A 205 -3.49 -16.40 4.50
C ALA A 205 -4.03 -17.45 3.50
N ALA A 206 -3.65 -18.73 3.61
CA ALA A 206 -4.07 -19.81 2.72
C ALA A 206 -5.60 -20.02 2.71
N ILE A 207 -6.33 -19.59 3.74
CA ILE A 207 -7.80 -19.63 3.74
C ILE A 207 -8.43 -18.83 2.60
N TYR A 208 -7.69 -17.84 2.04
CA TYR A 208 -8.10 -17.05 0.88
C TYR A 208 -7.61 -17.65 -0.46
N GLY A 209 -6.92 -18.79 -0.41
CA GLY A 209 -6.53 -19.59 -1.57
C GLY A 209 -5.56 -18.89 -2.52
N ILE A 210 -5.86 -18.97 -3.82
CA ILE A 210 -4.99 -18.52 -4.91
C ILE A 210 -4.66 -17.02 -4.92
N LYS A 211 -5.35 -16.22 -4.17
CA LYS A 211 -5.09 -14.79 -4.06
C LYS A 211 -4.30 -14.42 -2.81
N GLY A 212 -4.11 -15.38 -1.89
CA GLY A 212 -3.44 -15.16 -0.61
C GLY A 212 -1.90 -15.24 -0.65
N ALA A 213 -1.30 -15.64 -1.76
CA ALA A 213 0.14 -15.87 -1.88
C ALA A 213 1.00 -14.65 -1.53
N ASN A 214 0.56 -13.45 -1.91
CA ASN A 214 1.24 -12.19 -1.61
C ASN A 214 0.84 -11.58 -0.25
N GLY A 215 0.17 -12.37 0.62
CA GLY A 215 -0.44 -11.87 1.85
C GLY A 215 -1.84 -11.30 1.66
N VAL A 216 -2.50 -11.01 2.77
CA VAL A 216 -3.88 -10.50 2.77
C VAL A 216 -4.00 -9.30 3.71
N VAL A 217 -4.64 -8.23 3.26
CA VAL A 217 -5.03 -7.09 4.07
C VAL A 217 -6.54 -7.17 4.31
N LEU A 218 -6.92 -7.40 5.55
CA LEU A 218 -8.31 -7.43 5.98
C LEU A 218 -8.68 -6.04 6.51
N VAL A 219 -9.70 -5.45 5.95
CA VAL A 219 -10.26 -4.16 6.36
C VAL A 219 -11.56 -4.42 7.10
N THR A 220 -11.60 -4.05 8.36
CA THR A 220 -12.86 -3.97 9.11
C THR A 220 -13.29 -2.51 9.13
N THR A 221 -14.51 -2.25 8.69
CA THR A 221 -15.02 -0.88 8.66
C THR A 221 -15.91 -0.57 9.85
N LYS A 222 -16.03 0.72 10.20
CA LYS A 222 -16.92 1.19 11.27
C LYS A 222 -18.36 0.81 10.97
N GLY A 223 -19.04 0.27 11.98
CA GLY A 223 -20.44 -0.13 11.92
C GLY A 223 -21.24 0.41 13.10
N GLY A 224 -22.56 0.29 13.05
CA GLY A 224 -23.42 0.59 14.20
C GLY A 224 -23.31 -0.46 15.29
N ARG A 225 -23.64 -0.07 16.53
CA ARG A 225 -23.72 -0.98 17.69
C ARG A 225 -25.15 -1.04 18.20
N LYS A 226 -25.58 -2.23 18.60
CA LYS A 226 -26.91 -2.40 19.21
C LYS A 226 -26.96 -1.72 20.58
N ASN A 227 -28.15 -1.31 20.98
CA ASN A 227 -28.42 -0.62 22.25
C ASN A 227 -27.54 0.61 22.48
N THR A 228 -27.15 1.28 21.35
CA THR A 228 -26.34 2.50 21.40
C THR A 228 -27.19 3.66 20.87
N PRO A 229 -27.24 4.80 21.60
CA PRO A 229 -27.94 5.97 21.13
C PRO A 229 -27.32 6.53 19.85
N LEU A 230 -28.08 7.39 19.19
CA LEU A 230 -27.61 8.13 18.02
C LEU A 230 -26.34 8.91 18.36
N GLU A 231 -25.31 8.73 17.58
CA GLU A 231 -24.07 9.49 17.60
C GLU A 231 -23.84 10.10 16.21
N VAL A 232 -23.58 11.39 16.17
CA VAL A 232 -23.18 12.12 14.97
C VAL A 232 -21.73 12.53 15.14
N LYS A 233 -20.87 12.17 14.18
CA LYS A 233 -19.46 12.57 14.14
C LYS A 233 -19.18 13.40 12.91
N ILE A 234 -18.40 14.47 13.08
CA ILE A 234 -17.91 15.30 11.99
C ILE A 234 -16.41 15.46 12.19
N SER A 235 -15.66 15.17 11.14
CA SER A 235 -14.22 15.39 11.03
C SER A 235 -13.96 16.27 9.83
N SER A 236 -13.11 17.27 9.97
CA SER A 236 -12.71 18.10 8.85
C SER A 236 -11.30 18.59 9.02
N TYR A 237 -10.59 18.66 7.91
CA TYR A 237 -9.30 19.32 7.88
C TYR A 237 -9.09 20.08 6.57
N ALA A 238 -8.26 21.12 6.66
CA ALA A 238 -7.72 21.84 5.51
C ALA A 238 -6.22 22.06 5.72
N GLY A 239 -5.48 22.11 4.63
CA GLY A 239 -4.03 22.25 4.70
C GLY A 239 -3.41 22.83 3.46
N ILE A 240 -2.15 23.23 3.61
CA ILE A 240 -1.28 23.70 2.53
C ILE A 240 -0.25 22.63 2.23
N GLN A 241 -0.02 22.40 0.95
CA GLN A 241 0.96 21.44 0.43
C GLN A 241 2.09 22.19 -0.29
N GLN A 242 3.31 21.69 -0.13
CA GLN A 242 4.49 22.20 -0.83
C GLN A 242 5.48 21.09 -1.15
N THR A 243 6.39 21.31 -2.10
CA THR A 243 7.48 20.36 -2.35
C THR A 243 8.40 20.22 -1.14
N THR A 244 8.88 19.01 -0.89
CA THR A 244 9.85 18.76 0.20
C THR A 244 11.27 19.18 -0.16
N LYS A 245 11.60 19.17 -1.46
CA LYS A 245 12.96 19.42 -1.98
C LYS A 245 12.88 19.93 -3.42
N LYS A 246 13.80 20.82 -3.77
CA LYS A 246 14.18 21.13 -5.16
C LYS A 246 15.61 20.67 -5.37
N LEU A 247 15.94 20.22 -6.60
CA LEU A 247 17.27 19.72 -6.90
C LEU A 247 18.21 20.88 -7.21
N ASP A 248 19.47 20.72 -6.84
CA ASP A 248 20.48 21.74 -7.04
C ASP A 248 21.03 21.69 -8.48
N TYR A 249 20.43 22.50 -9.35
CA TYR A 249 20.78 22.63 -10.77
C TYR A 249 21.51 23.94 -11.05
N MET A 250 22.25 23.99 -12.16
CA MET A 250 23.04 25.15 -12.56
C MET A 250 22.12 26.33 -12.94
N ASN A 251 22.53 27.52 -12.56
CA ASN A 251 21.97 28.77 -13.06
C ASN A 251 22.48 29.07 -14.48
N ALA A 252 21.95 30.13 -15.13
CA ALA A 252 22.27 30.43 -16.53
C ALA A 252 23.77 30.69 -16.78
N THR A 253 24.43 31.40 -15.87
CA THR A 253 25.90 31.68 -16.00
C THR A 253 26.72 30.40 -15.83
N GLU A 254 26.40 29.55 -14.83
CA GLU A 254 27.07 28.29 -14.56
C GLU A 254 26.88 27.30 -15.72
N TYR A 255 25.64 27.18 -16.20
CA TYR A 255 25.26 26.34 -17.35
C TYR A 255 26.04 26.77 -18.62
N ALA A 256 26.03 28.08 -18.95
CA ALA A 256 26.69 28.60 -20.13
C ALA A 256 28.21 28.44 -20.07
N ALA A 257 28.80 28.60 -18.87
CA ALA A 257 30.24 28.36 -18.67
C ALA A 257 30.62 26.89 -18.88
N LEU A 258 29.79 25.95 -18.31
CA LEU A 258 29.98 24.52 -18.52
C LEU A 258 29.83 24.13 -19.99
N LEU A 259 28.85 24.70 -20.67
CA LEU A 259 28.61 24.41 -22.08
C LEU A 259 29.73 24.95 -22.99
N ASN A 260 30.21 26.17 -22.74
CA ASN A 260 31.34 26.73 -23.42
C ASN A 260 32.59 25.83 -23.29
N GLU A 261 32.86 25.31 -22.07
CA GLU A 261 33.94 24.37 -21.84
C GLU A 261 33.75 23.06 -22.63
N SER A 262 32.52 22.55 -22.64
CA SER A 262 32.16 21.31 -23.35
C SER A 262 32.40 21.43 -24.87
N TYR A 263 32.09 22.61 -25.45
CA TYR A 263 32.31 22.92 -26.86
C TYR A 263 33.81 23.11 -27.15
N ALA A 264 34.50 23.88 -26.29
CA ALA A 264 35.95 24.09 -26.40
C ALA A 264 36.77 22.78 -26.33
N ALA A 265 36.35 21.83 -25.45
CA ALA A 265 36.96 20.51 -25.31
C ALA A 265 36.87 19.65 -26.60
N ASN A 266 36.01 20.01 -27.53
CA ASN A 266 35.83 19.36 -28.84
C ASN A 266 36.21 20.31 -30.01
N GLY A 267 36.91 21.41 -29.75
CA GLY A 267 37.34 22.36 -30.77
C GLY A 267 36.23 23.12 -31.48
N GLN A 268 35.05 23.22 -30.88
CA GLN A 268 33.88 23.89 -31.44
C GLN A 268 33.77 25.35 -30.98
N PRO A 269 33.17 26.25 -31.76
CA PRO A 269 32.86 27.63 -31.34
C PRO A 269 32.04 27.66 -30.05
N LEU A 270 32.36 28.63 -29.19
CA LEU A 270 31.64 28.82 -27.92
C LEU A 270 30.22 29.30 -28.17
N PRO A 271 29.18 28.61 -27.63
CA PRO A 271 27.79 29.02 -27.85
C PRO A 271 27.41 30.32 -27.12
N PHE A 272 28.14 30.72 -26.07
CA PHE A 272 27.85 31.90 -25.27
C PHE A 272 29.06 32.86 -25.21
N GLY A 273 28.94 34.04 -25.84
CA GLY A 273 30.04 35.01 -25.88
C GLY A 273 30.15 35.88 -24.61
N ASN A 274 29.03 36.20 -23.94
CA ASN A 274 28.99 37.08 -22.77
C ASN A 274 28.27 36.39 -21.60
N LEU A 275 29.03 35.71 -20.77
CA LEU A 275 28.49 34.98 -19.60
C LEU A 275 27.93 35.93 -18.53
N ALA A 276 28.53 37.09 -18.34
CA ALA A 276 28.10 38.04 -17.29
C ALA A 276 26.69 38.61 -17.53
N ALA A 277 26.27 38.68 -18.80
CA ALA A 277 24.93 39.19 -19.15
C ALA A 277 23.78 38.20 -18.83
N LEU A 278 24.08 36.94 -18.60
CA LEU A 278 23.06 35.89 -18.39
C LEU A 278 22.47 35.90 -16.98
N GLY A 279 23.22 36.34 -15.97
CA GLY A 279 22.80 36.36 -14.57
C GLY A 279 22.41 34.97 -14.06
N LYS A 280 21.37 34.90 -13.23
CA LYS A 280 20.86 33.62 -12.72
C LYS A 280 19.98 32.86 -13.73
N GLY A 281 19.33 33.59 -14.65
CA GLY A 281 18.34 33.01 -15.56
C GLY A 281 17.10 32.45 -14.85
N VAL A 282 16.40 31.54 -15.51
CA VAL A 282 15.18 30.92 -15.01
C VAL A 282 15.47 29.61 -14.29
N ASN A 283 15.00 29.48 -13.05
CA ASN A 283 14.91 28.20 -12.37
C ASN A 283 13.57 27.55 -12.68
N TRP A 284 13.51 26.66 -13.64
CA TRP A 284 12.27 26.02 -14.11
C TRP A 284 11.54 25.22 -13.03
N GLN A 285 12.26 24.76 -11.99
CA GLN A 285 11.61 24.11 -10.83
C GLN A 285 10.75 25.09 -10.05
N ASP A 286 11.13 26.38 -9.93
CA ASP A 286 10.35 27.43 -9.26
C ASP A 286 9.04 27.73 -10.02
N GLU A 287 9.08 27.55 -11.35
CA GLU A 287 7.94 27.81 -12.21
C GLU A 287 6.89 26.67 -12.18
N VAL A 288 7.34 25.42 -12.09
CA VAL A 288 6.44 24.25 -12.11
C VAL A 288 5.92 23.85 -10.73
N PHE A 289 6.71 24.06 -9.65
CA PHE A 289 6.27 23.78 -8.29
C PHE A 289 5.46 24.96 -7.72
N LYS A 290 4.28 24.67 -7.18
CA LYS A 290 3.41 25.66 -6.53
C LYS A 290 2.97 25.15 -5.15
N ASN A 291 2.72 26.08 -4.23
CA ASN A 291 2.02 25.77 -2.99
C ASN A 291 0.54 25.61 -3.30
N THR A 292 -0.07 24.53 -2.79
CA THR A 292 -1.43 24.13 -3.15
C THR A 292 -2.22 23.73 -1.92
N THR A 293 -3.47 23.34 -2.10
CA THR A 293 -4.39 23.05 -1.02
C THR A 293 -4.78 21.57 -0.98
N ILE A 294 -5.13 21.11 0.23
CA ILE A 294 -5.80 19.84 0.49
C ILE A 294 -6.92 20.08 1.50
N SER A 295 -8.06 19.45 1.32
CA SER A 295 -9.15 19.47 2.30
C SER A 295 -9.94 18.17 2.28
N ASP A 296 -10.44 17.79 3.44
CA ASP A 296 -11.33 16.63 3.63
C ASP A 296 -12.42 16.99 4.63
N VAL A 297 -13.62 16.54 4.36
CA VAL A 297 -14.76 16.62 5.27
C VAL A 297 -15.44 15.26 5.32
N THR A 298 -15.56 14.70 6.50
CA THR A 298 -16.26 13.44 6.76
C THR A 298 -17.35 13.67 7.80
N ALA A 299 -18.54 13.18 7.51
CA ALA A 299 -19.64 13.15 8.46
C ALA A 299 -20.18 11.72 8.58
N SER A 300 -20.50 11.27 9.79
CA SER A 300 -21.10 9.97 10.01
C SER A 300 -22.17 9.99 11.09
N ILE A 301 -23.12 9.06 10.96
CA ILE A 301 -24.22 8.84 11.88
C ILE A 301 -24.26 7.37 12.21
N SER A 302 -24.23 7.02 13.49
CA SER A 302 -24.28 5.64 13.95
C SER A 302 -25.19 5.47 15.16
N GLY A 303 -25.68 4.25 15.37
CA GLY A 303 -26.54 3.92 16.50
C GLY A 303 -27.18 2.54 16.36
N GLY A 304 -28.11 2.23 17.24
CA GLY A 304 -28.89 1.00 17.14
C GLY A 304 -29.82 0.76 18.31
N GLY A 305 -30.92 0.05 18.03
CA GLY A 305 -31.83 -0.48 19.02
C GLY A 305 -31.43 -1.89 19.48
N GLU A 306 -32.35 -2.57 20.13
CA GLU A 306 -32.13 -3.93 20.65
C GLU A 306 -31.80 -4.97 19.55
N LYS A 307 -32.49 -4.86 18.40
CA LYS A 307 -32.39 -5.85 17.30
C LYS A 307 -31.74 -5.34 16.05
N PHE A 308 -31.35 -4.07 15.97
CA PHE A 308 -30.75 -3.48 14.78
C PHE A 308 -29.63 -2.53 15.15
N SER A 309 -28.72 -2.34 14.20
CA SER A 309 -27.66 -1.33 14.25
C SER A 309 -27.46 -0.71 12.87
N TYR A 310 -27.00 0.53 12.83
CA TYR A 310 -26.80 1.26 11.59
C TYR A 310 -25.58 2.19 11.67
N TYR A 311 -24.93 2.36 10.52
CA TYR A 311 -23.91 3.35 10.26
C TYR A 311 -24.10 3.94 8.87
N PHE A 312 -24.04 5.26 8.78
CA PHE A 312 -24.02 6.03 7.53
C PHE A 312 -22.83 6.97 7.59
N GLY A 313 -21.99 6.94 6.57
CA GLY A 313 -20.83 7.83 6.42
C GLY A 313 -20.86 8.51 5.06
N ALA A 314 -20.42 9.78 5.01
CA ALA A 314 -20.20 10.50 3.76
C ALA A 314 -18.92 11.34 3.88
N SER A 315 -18.11 11.38 2.81
CA SER A 315 -16.90 12.18 2.79
C SER A 315 -16.64 12.83 1.45
N HIS A 316 -15.91 13.96 1.48
CA HIS A 316 -15.44 14.70 0.32
C HIS A 316 -14.00 15.12 0.52
N LEU A 317 -13.10 14.58 -0.31
CA LEU A 317 -11.68 14.93 -0.36
C LEU A 317 -11.39 15.72 -1.63
N THR A 318 -10.63 16.80 -1.50
CA THR A 318 -10.02 17.54 -2.62
C THR A 318 -8.53 17.70 -2.35
N GLN A 319 -7.71 17.37 -3.35
CA GLN A 319 -6.26 17.53 -3.30
C GLN A 319 -5.75 18.11 -4.61
N ASP A 320 -5.09 19.27 -4.56
CA ASP A 320 -4.41 19.86 -5.70
C ASP A 320 -2.96 19.38 -5.76
N GLY A 321 -2.41 19.18 -6.95
CA GLY A 321 -1.02 18.79 -7.15
C GLY A 321 -0.05 19.93 -6.91
N ILE A 322 1.13 19.62 -6.36
CA ILE A 322 2.21 20.62 -6.17
C ILE A 322 2.93 20.96 -7.47
N VAL A 323 2.72 20.22 -8.55
CA VAL A 323 3.20 20.52 -9.90
C VAL A 323 2.01 20.78 -10.79
N ALA A 324 1.92 21.96 -11.42
CA ALA A 324 0.84 22.37 -12.32
C ALA A 324 -0.57 22.10 -11.74
N PRO A 325 -0.99 22.76 -10.66
CA PRO A 325 -2.22 22.41 -9.93
C PRO A 325 -3.50 22.50 -10.79
N GLU A 326 -3.53 23.36 -11.79
CA GLU A 326 -4.65 23.47 -12.73
C GLU A 326 -4.80 22.23 -13.65
N LYS A 327 -3.74 21.45 -13.80
CA LYS A 327 -3.66 20.24 -14.63
C LYS A 327 -3.46 18.96 -13.78
N SER A 328 -3.20 19.07 -12.47
CA SER A 328 -2.95 17.96 -11.58
C SER A 328 -3.78 18.09 -10.31
N ASN A 329 -4.88 17.36 -10.21
CA ASN A 329 -5.76 17.38 -9.03
C ASN A 329 -6.53 16.07 -8.90
N PHE A 330 -7.03 15.82 -7.68
CA PHE A 330 -7.82 14.65 -7.34
C PHE A 330 -8.98 15.03 -6.42
N LYS A 331 -10.16 14.48 -6.70
CA LYS A 331 -11.35 14.59 -5.85
C LYS A 331 -11.92 13.20 -5.62
N ARG A 332 -12.32 12.92 -4.39
CA ARG A 332 -13.00 11.67 -4.04
C ARG A 332 -14.21 11.96 -3.17
N ASN A 333 -15.35 11.37 -3.55
CA ASN A 333 -16.57 11.35 -2.76
C ASN A 333 -16.85 9.91 -2.34
N ASN A 334 -17.14 9.67 -1.08
CA ASN A 334 -17.57 8.36 -0.59
C ASN A 334 -18.92 8.48 0.12
N VAL A 335 -19.76 7.45 -0.03
CA VAL A 335 -20.97 7.24 0.77
C VAL A 335 -20.98 5.79 1.21
N LYS A 336 -21.02 5.56 2.52
CA LYS A 336 -21.02 4.24 3.12
C LYS A 336 -22.28 4.00 3.94
N VAL A 337 -22.82 2.80 3.84
CA VAL A 337 -23.94 2.29 4.63
C VAL A 337 -23.55 0.95 5.23
N SER A 338 -23.80 0.76 6.53
CA SER A 338 -23.68 -0.54 7.19
C SER A 338 -24.89 -0.76 8.10
N LEU A 339 -25.59 -1.88 7.89
CA LEU A 339 -26.82 -2.26 8.62
C LEU A 339 -26.64 -3.67 9.19
N GLY A 340 -26.97 -3.82 10.47
CA GLY A 340 -27.04 -5.11 11.15
C GLY A 340 -28.43 -5.33 11.74
N ALA A 341 -28.99 -6.52 11.61
CA ALA A 341 -30.31 -6.83 12.18
C ALA A 341 -30.40 -8.28 12.67
N ASP A 342 -31.02 -8.49 13.83
CA ASP A 342 -31.51 -9.78 14.27
C ASP A 342 -32.96 -9.95 13.79
N ILE A 343 -33.13 -10.60 12.61
CA ILE A 343 -34.45 -10.82 12.02
C ILE A 343 -35.29 -11.73 12.95
N THR A 344 -34.59 -12.77 13.46
CA THR A 344 -35.13 -13.64 14.54
C THR A 344 -33.98 -13.93 15.51
N PRO A 345 -34.22 -14.53 16.68
CA PRO A 345 -33.15 -14.94 17.61
C PRO A 345 -32.11 -15.88 16.96
N LYS A 346 -32.47 -16.57 15.88
CA LYS A 346 -31.60 -17.49 15.15
C LYS A 346 -31.07 -16.95 13.82
N LEU A 347 -31.70 -15.91 13.24
CA LEU A 347 -31.35 -15.38 11.92
C LEU A 347 -30.85 -13.95 12.05
N LYS A 348 -29.59 -13.74 11.68
CA LYS A 348 -28.93 -12.44 11.63
C LYS A 348 -28.65 -12.02 10.20
N MET A 349 -28.76 -10.73 9.94
CA MET A 349 -28.46 -10.10 8.67
C MET A 349 -27.41 -9.01 8.87
N ASN A 350 -26.42 -8.96 7.97
CA ASN A 350 -25.50 -7.84 7.83
C ASN A 350 -25.49 -7.38 6.37
N PHE A 351 -25.51 -6.07 6.17
CA PHE A 351 -25.40 -5.44 4.87
C PHE A 351 -24.42 -4.28 4.97
N THR A 352 -23.44 -4.23 4.05
CA THR A 352 -22.51 -3.11 3.90
C THR A 352 -22.44 -2.74 2.44
N ALA A 353 -22.50 -1.44 2.14
CA ALA A 353 -22.30 -0.91 0.80
C ALA A 353 -21.47 0.38 0.88
N ASN A 354 -20.56 0.56 -0.06
CA ASN A 354 -19.73 1.73 -0.25
C ASN A 354 -19.84 2.18 -1.71
N TYR A 355 -20.33 3.40 -1.93
CA TYR A 355 -20.29 4.07 -3.21
C TYR A 355 -19.16 5.08 -3.20
N TYR A 356 -18.40 5.15 -4.28
CA TYR A 356 -17.36 6.17 -4.44
C TYR A 356 -17.30 6.71 -5.87
N ASN A 357 -16.94 8.00 -5.96
CA ASN A 357 -16.63 8.68 -7.21
C ASN A 357 -15.28 9.35 -7.11
N ASN A 358 -14.40 9.07 -8.06
CA ASN A 358 -13.05 9.60 -8.15
C ASN A 358 -12.90 10.41 -9.44
N LYS A 359 -12.50 11.69 -9.31
CA LYS A 359 -12.13 12.54 -10.44
C LYS A 359 -10.66 12.90 -10.36
N ARG A 360 -9.94 12.74 -11.47
CA ARG A 360 -8.51 13.01 -11.52
C ARG A 360 -8.11 13.69 -12.81
N LYS A 361 -7.21 14.67 -12.69
CA LYS A 361 -6.42 15.21 -13.79
C LYS A 361 -4.96 14.98 -13.49
N THR A 362 -4.15 14.72 -14.51
CA THR A 362 -2.71 14.45 -14.36
C THR A 362 -1.90 15.22 -15.38
N ILE A 363 -0.63 15.37 -15.08
CA ILE A 363 0.40 15.79 -16.05
C ILE A 363 1.16 14.58 -16.55
N GLU A 364 1.99 14.74 -17.58
CA GLU A 364 2.96 13.72 -17.97
C GLU A 364 4.03 13.63 -16.87
N GLU A 365 4.18 12.42 -16.29
CA GLU A 365 5.03 12.18 -15.13
C GLU A 365 5.80 10.85 -15.24
N ASN A 366 6.94 10.76 -14.52
CA ASN A 366 7.69 9.51 -14.31
C ASN A 366 8.31 8.90 -15.60
N GLY A 367 8.68 9.73 -16.56
CA GLY A 367 9.27 9.27 -17.82
C GLY A 367 10.14 10.31 -18.50
N LEU A 368 10.84 9.88 -19.53
CA LEU A 368 11.57 10.79 -20.43
C LEU A 368 10.57 11.77 -21.07
N GLY A 369 10.87 13.07 -20.99
CA GLY A 369 9.99 14.11 -21.50
C GLY A 369 8.83 14.49 -20.57
N ALA A 370 8.74 13.92 -19.37
CA ALA A 370 7.80 14.35 -18.33
C ALA A 370 8.05 15.81 -17.90
N VAL A 371 7.04 16.45 -17.27
CA VAL A 371 7.13 17.87 -16.89
C VAL A 371 8.34 18.14 -15.98
N LEU A 372 8.58 17.33 -14.96
CA LEU A 372 9.73 17.50 -14.06
C LEU A 372 11.05 17.17 -14.76
N PHE A 373 11.09 16.15 -15.62
CA PHE A 373 12.23 15.87 -16.45
C PHE A 373 12.59 17.10 -17.32
N ASN A 374 11.61 17.70 -17.97
CA ASN A 374 11.82 18.91 -18.79
C ASN A 374 12.26 20.10 -17.92
N ALA A 375 11.67 20.30 -16.74
CA ALA A 375 12.05 21.37 -15.82
C ALA A 375 13.51 21.26 -15.33
N LEU A 376 14.06 20.04 -15.27
CA LEU A 376 15.45 19.80 -14.91
C LEU A 376 16.42 19.99 -16.09
N ASN A 377 16.01 19.60 -17.29
CA ASN A 377 16.88 19.55 -18.48
C ASN A 377 16.77 20.78 -19.37
N PHE A 378 15.71 21.58 -19.28
CA PHE A 378 15.52 22.77 -20.09
C PHE A 378 16.53 23.85 -19.67
N SER A 379 17.10 24.57 -20.65
CA SER A 379 18.17 25.54 -20.38
C SER A 379 17.66 26.73 -19.55
N PRO A 380 18.39 27.13 -18.50
CA PRO A 380 18.07 28.30 -17.69
C PRO A 380 18.33 29.64 -18.38
N THR A 381 18.89 29.65 -19.59
CA THR A 381 19.15 30.86 -20.37
C THR A 381 17.93 31.36 -21.15
N TYR A 382 16.89 30.49 -21.33
CA TYR A 382 15.65 30.88 -21.98
C TYR A 382 14.75 31.68 -21.02
N LYS A 383 13.90 32.54 -21.58
CA LYS A 383 12.85 33.24 -20.84
C LYS A 383 11.63 32.34 -20.69
N LEU A 384 10.68 32.76 -19.88
CA LEU A 384 9.48 31.95 -19.58
C LEU A 384 8.66 31.59 -20.83
N ASP A 385 8.56 32.51 -21.77
CA ASP A 385 7.79 32.34 -23.01
C ASP A 385 8.62 31.79 -24.18
N ASP A 386 9.95 31.65 -24.00
CA ASP A 386 10.80 31.11 -25.04
C ASP A 386 10.66 29.60 -25.18
N GLU A 387 10.68 29.12 -26.42
CA GLU A 387 10.70 27.68 -26.76
C GLU A 387 11.99 27.41 -27.56
N ASP A 388 12.49 26.17 -27.50
CA ASP A 388 13.67 25.76 -28.28
C ASP A 388 13.28 25.46 -29.72
N LEU A 389 12.96 26.52 -30.47
CA LEU A 389 12.50 26.43 -31.86
C LEU A 389 13.58 25.85 -32.82
N THR A 390 14.84 25.91 -32.43
CA THR A 390 15.98 25.37 -33.20
C THR A 390 16.24 23.90 -32.99
N GLY A 391 15.69 23.31 -31.91
CA GLY A 391 15.98 21.94 -31.44
C GLY A 391 17.37 21.80 -30.80
N PHE A 392 17.99 22.91 -30.37
CA PHE A 392 19.32 22.94 -29.75
C PHE A 392 19.44 22.06 -28.50
N LEU A 393 18.38 21.98 -27.67
CA LEU A 393 18.38 21.23 -26.42
C LEU A 393 18.14 19.71 -26.58
N GLY A 394 18.03 19.23 -27.82
CA GLY A 394 17.74 17.83 -28.09
C GLY A 394 16.24 17.53 -28.26
N ASN A 395 15.95 16.34 -28.77
CA ASN A 395 14.62 16.03 -29.29
C ASN A 395 13.55 15.86 -28.22
N GLU A 396 13.92 15.41 -27.00
CA GLU A 396 12.97 15.10 -25.92
C GLU A 396 12.81 16.25 -24.92
N VAL A 397 13.61 17.31 -25.00
CA VAL A 397 13.57 18.43 -24.06
C VAL A 397 12.76 19.58 -24.62
N ILE A 398 11.69 19.96 -23.96
CA ILE A 398 10.78 21.05 -24.35
C ILE A 398 10.54 21.97 -23.17
N ASN A 399 10.04 23.20 -23.44
CA ASN A 399 9.65 24.13 -22.38
C ASN A 399 8.57 23.49 -21.49
N PRO A 400 8.82 23.31 -20.17
CA PRO A 400 7.87 22.64 -19.27
C PRO A 400 6.56 23.40 -19.12
N LEU A 401 6.54 24.74 -19.21
CA LEU A 401 5.31 25.54 -19.15
C LEU A 401 4.48 25.38 -20.42
N ALA A 402 5.10 25.36 -21.59
CA ALA A 402 4.42 25.06 -22.85
C ALA A 402 3.84 23.65 -22.84
N GLN A 403 4.55 22.66 -22.26
CA GLN A 403 4.05 21.31 -22.08
C GLN A 403 2.80 21.28 -21.17
N ILE A 404 2.84 21.93 -20.02
CA ILE A 404 1.72 22.03 -19.07
C ILE A 404 0.51 22.67 -19.77
N LYS A 405 0.71 23.77 -20.50
CA LYS A 405 -0.35 24.46 -21.26
C LYS A 405 -1.06 23.54 -22.24
N ASN A 406 -0.31 22.63 -22.89
CA ASN A 406 -0.82 21.71 -23.90
C ASN A 406 -1.22 20.33 -23.33
N THR A 407 -1.28 20.17 -22.01
CA THR A 407 -1.74 18.94 -21.34
C THR A 407 -3.22 19.02 -21.00
N TYR A 408 -4.02 18.08 -21.53
CA TYR A 408 -5.45 17.99 -21.26
C TYR A 408 -5.87 16.54 -21.08
N ASN A 409 -6.26 16.17 -19.88
CA ASN A 409 -6.85 14.87 -19.60
C ASN A 409 -7.86 14.98 -18.45
N GLN A 410 -8.77 14.02 -18.41
CA GLN A 410 -9.72 13.86 -17.32
C GLN A 410 -10.04 12.38 -17.16
N TYR A 411 -10.00 11.94 -15.94
CA TYR A 411 -10.43 10.62 -15.53
C TYR A 411 -11.61 10.77 -14.55
N ASP A 412 -12.68 10.01 -14.76
CA ASP A 412 -13.86 9.94 -13.91
C ASP A 412 -14.21 8.48 -13.64
N GLY A 413 -14.11 8.04 -12.39
CA GLY A 413 -14.36 6.67 -11.97
C GLY A 413 -15.46 6.60 -10.93
N ASN A 414 -16.41 5.67 -11.10
CA ASN A 414 -17.51 5.43 -10.19
C ASN A 414 -17.54 3.97 -9.78
N GLY A 415 -17.63 3.71 -8.48
CA GLY A 415 -17.71 2.35 -7.94
C GLY A 415 -18.83 2.18 -6.93
N LEU A 416 -19.44 1.03 -6.94
CA LEU A 416 -20.34 0.53 -5.89
C LEU A 416 -19.88 -0.87 -5.51
N GLU A 417 -19.57 -1.06 -4.23
CA GLU A 417 -19.09 -2.35 -3.72
C GLU A 417 -19.68 -2.60 -2.33
N GLY A 418 -19.75 -3.86 -1.94
CA GLY A 418 -20.29 -4.21 -0.63
C GLY A 418 -20.56 -5.69 -0.49
N ASN A 419 -21.23 -6.03 0.62
CA ASN A 419 -21.70 -7.39 0.87
C ASN A 419 -23.06 -7.42 1.52
N PHE A 420 -23.73 -8.55 1.31
CA PHE A 420 -24.95 -8.97 2.02
C PHE A 420 -24.71 -10.35 2.63
N GLN A 421 -24.90 -10.48 3.94
CA GLN A 421 -24.68 -11.71 4.68
C GLN A 421 -25.91 -12.09 5.52
N LEU A 422 -26.27 -13.36 5.45
CA LEU A 422 -27.23 -14.02 6.32
C LEU A 422 -26.51 -15.11 7.14
N SER A 423 -26.72 -15.11 8.44
CA SER A 423 -26.20 -16.15 9.34
C SER A 423 -27.36 -16.75 10.14
N TYR A 424 -27.52 -18.07 10.03
CA TYR A 424 -28.60 -18.82 10.68
C TYR A 424 -28.02 -19.85 11.64
N ASN A 425 -28.40 -19.75 12.94
CA ASN A 425 -28.05 -20.73 13.95
C ASN A 425 -28.98 -21.93 13.82
N LEU A 426 -28.49 -23.01 13.20
CA LEU A 426 -29.26 -24.22 12.97
C LEU A 426 -29.57 -24.96 14.27
N ILE A 427 -28.55 -25.27 15.05
CA ILE A 427 -28.57 -25.88 16.38
C ILE A 427 -27.47 -25.20 17.20
N GLU A 428 -27.47 -25.42 18.51
CA GLU A 428 -26.45 -24.87 19.40
C GLU A 428 -25.04 -25.24 18.91
N GLY A 429 -24.24 -24.22 18.69
CA GLY A 429 -22.87 -24.34 18.20
C GLY A 429 -22.70 -24.50 16.68
N LEU A 430 -23.78 -24.65 15.89
CA LEU A 430 -23.72 -24.78 14.43
C LEU A 430 -24.37 -23.59 13.74
N ASP A 431 -23.56 -22.75 13.14
CA ASP A 431 -23.95 -21.59 12.36
C ASP A 431 -23.76 -21.87 10.85
N LEU A 432 -24.81 -21.64 10.07
CA LEU A 432 -24.75 -21.61 8.61
C LEU A 432 -24.73 -20.15 8.15
N THR A 433 -23.71 -19.76 7.40
CA THR A 433 -23.58 -18.41 6.85
C THR A 433 -23.54 -18.46 5.34
N SER A 434 -24.34 -17.62 4.70
CA SER A 434 -24.25 -17.34 3.27
C SER A 434 -24.05 -15.85 3.06
N ARG A 435 -23.06 -15.48 2.26
CA ARG A 435 -22.77 -14.08 1.92
C ARG A 435 -22.50 -13.90 0.44
N ILE A 436 -22.90 -12.76 -0.08
CA ILE A 436 -22.60 -12.32 -1.44
C ILE A 436 -21.89 -10.97 -1.38
N GLY A 437 -20.63 -10.95 -1.78
CA GLY A 437 -19.90 -9.74 -2.07
C GLY A 437 -20.14 -9.32 -3.50
N PHE A 438 -20.28 -8.03 -3.75
CA PHE A 438 -20.48 -7.48 -5.08
C PHE A 438 -19.61 -6.24 -5.30
N LYS A 439 -19.20 -6.03 -6.54
CA LYS A 439 -18.46 -4.85 -6.98
C LYS A 439 -18.86 -4.51 -8.41
N THR A 440 -19.10 -3.24 -8.64
CA THR A 440 -19.20 -2.66 -9.99
C THR A 440 -18.35 -1.40 -10.04
N TYR A 441 -17.60 -1.25 -11.12
CA TYR A 441 -16.73 -0.10 -11.32
C TYR A 441 -16.77 0.30 -12.78
N ASN A 442 -17.08 1.58 -13.03
CA ASN A 442 -17.09 2.17 -14.35
C ASN A 442 -16.14 3.36 -14.36
N ASP A 443 -15.28 3.43 -15.36
CA ASP A 443 -14.40 4.58 -15.54
C ASP A 443 -14.44 5.10 -16.98
N GLU A 444 -14.29 6.39 -17.08
CA GLU A 444 -14.15 7.12 -18.33
C GLU A 444 -12.86 7.94 -18.29
N LYS A 445 -12.07 7.83 -19.34
CA LYS A 445 -10.88 8.66 -19.53
C LYS A 445 -11.02 9.44 -20.83
N LYS A 446 -10.73 10.71 -20.78
CA LYS A 446 -10.61 11.57 -21.95
C LYS A 446 -9.22 12.18 -21.96
N ASP A 447 -8.51 12.01 -23.06
CA ASP A 447 -7.17 12.55 -23.30
C ASP A 447 -7.22 13.36 -24.59
N PHE A 448 -6.75 14.61 -24.54
CA PHE A 448 -6.66 15.48 -25.70
C PHE A 448 -5.24 15.99 -25.87
N GLN A 449 -4.70 15.79 -27.03
CA GLN A 449 -3.41 16.25 -27.45
C GLN A 449 -3.61 17.27 -28.56
N PRO A 450 -3.46 18.58 -28.26
CA PRO A 450 -3.63 19.61 -29.27
C PRO A 450 -2.54 19.56 -30.35
N LEU A 451 -2.85 20.08 -31.53
CA LEU A 451 -1.82 20.42 -32.52
C LEU A 451 -0.84 21.38 -31.85
N SER A 452 0.45 21.00 -31.83
CA SER A 452 1.47 21.74 -31.09
C SER A 452 2.84 21.62 -31.76
N PHE A 453 3.58 22.72 -31.72
CA PHE A 453 4.95 22.78 -32.22
C PHE A 453 5.84 23.35 -31.12
N PHE A 454 6.80 22.56 -30.63
CA PHE A 454 7.75 22.91 -29.56
C PHE A 454 9.14 23.22 -30.09
N GLY A 455 9.36 23.10 -31.40
CA GLY A 455 10.63 23.35 -32.05
C GLY A 455 11.00 22.29 -33.09
N THR A 456 12.06 22.57 -33.85
CA THR A 456 12.54 21.67 -34.91
C THR A 456 13.04 20.36 -34.32
N GLY A 457 12.58 19.24 -34.86
CA GLY A 457 13.03 17.89 -34.49
C GLY A 457 12.51 17.43 -33.12
N LYS A 458 11.65 18.16 -32.41
CA LYS A 458 11.09 17.74 -31.14
C LYS A 458 10.11 16.58 -31.32
N ILE A 459 10.28 15.51 -30.56
CA ILE A 459 9.42 14.30 -30.64
C ILE A 459 8.00 14.56 -30.18
N PHE A 460 7.78 15.62 -29.39
CA PHE A 460 6.46 16.02 -28.88
C PHE A 460 5.67 16.93 -29.83
N ASN A 461 6.26 17.32 -30.98
CA ASN A 461 5.56 18.03 -32.02
C ASN A 461 4.39 17.18 -32.56
N ARG A 462 3.26 17.81 -32.71
CA ARG A 462 2.05 17.18 -33.23
C ARG A 462 1.51 17.98 -34.39
N SER A 463 1.50 17.34 -35.56
CA SER A 463 0.96 17.92 -36.81
C SER A 463 -0.56 17.83 -36.90
N ARG A 464 -1.19 17.09 -35.97
CA ARG A 464 -2.65 16.90 -35.89
C ARG A 464 -3.05 16.87 -34.43
N SER A 465 -4.19 17.45 -34.10
CA SER A 465 -4.79 17.25 -32.79
C SER A 465 -5.38 15.84 -32.70
N THR A 466 -5.33 15.28 -31.50
CA THR A 466 -5.80 13.90 -31.24
C THR A 466 -6.68 13.90 -30.00
N VAL A 467 -7.83 13.24 -30.07
CA VAL A 467 -8.64 12.91 -28.88
C VAL A 467 -8.76 11.42 -28.71
N THR A 468 -8.51 10.93 -27.50
CA THR A 468 -8.75 9.54 -27.12
C THR A 468 -9.77 9.52 -26.00
N GLN A 469 -10.78 8.66 -26.14
CA GLN A 469 -11.80 8.42 -25.13
C GLN A 469 -11.84 6.92 -24.83
N ASP A 470 -11.65 6.60 -23.54
CA ASP A 470 -11.72 5.23 -23.02
C ASP A 470 -12.94 5.12 -22.11
N LYS A 471 -13.65 4.01 -22.22
CA LYS A 471 -14.74 3.68 -21.32
C LYS A 471 -14.60 2.21 -20.92
N ASN A 472 -14.48 1.98 -19.62
CA ASN A 472 -14.30 0.64 -19.07
C ASN A 472 -15.39 0.35 -18.03
N GLU A 473 -15.83 -0.87 -17.99
CA GLU A 473 -16.71 -1.39 -16.96
C GLU A 473 -16.17 -2.71 -16.41
N THR A 474 -16.24 -2.85 -15.09
CA THR A 474 -15.82 -4.07 -14.40
C THR A 474 -16.86 -4.43 -13.36
N HIS A 475 -17.23 -5.71 -13.36
CA HIS A 475 -18.17 -6.27 -12.39
C HIS A 475 -17.54 -7.48 -11.72
N ALA A 476 -17.85 -7.67 -10.44
CA ALA A 476 -17.47 -8.88 -9.72
C ALA A 476 -18.57 -9.27 -8.72
N TYR A 477 -18.71 -10.56 -8.52
CA TYR A 477 -19.37 -11.09 -7.34
C TYR A 477 -18.56 -12.25 -6.76
N THR A 478 -18.69 -12.41 -5.44
CA THR A 478 -18.20 -13.58 -4.71
C THR A 478 -19.34 -14.08 -3.83
N TRP A 479 -19.85 -15.27 -4.14
CA TRP A 479 -20.85 -15.92 -3.33
C TRP A 479 -20.18 -17.03 -2.52
N GLU A 480 -20.37 -17.00 -1.21
CA GLU A 480 -19.80 -17.94 -0.27
C GLU A 480 -20.87 -18.50 0.64
N THR A 481 -20.82 -19.80 0.87
CA THR A 481 -21.68 -20.47 1.85
C THR A 481 -20.81 -21.41 2.68
N PHE A 482 -20.89 -21.25 4.00
CA PHE A 482 -20.11 -22.09 4.92
C PHE A 482 -20.85 -22.36 6.21
N ALA A 483 -20.56 -23.51 6.78
CA ALA A 483 -21.05 -23.92 8.11
C ALA A 483 -19.88 -23.93 9.09
N THR A 484 -20.09 -23.35 10.26
CA THR A 484 -19.12 -23.36 11.36
C THR A 484 -19.72 -24.05 12.57
N TYR A 485 -19.06 -25.12 13.03
CA TYR A 485 -19.46 -25.88 14.21
C TYR A 485 -18.45 -25.65 15.32
N ASN A 486 -18.91 -25.03 16.41
CA ASN A 486 -18.13 -24.76 17.61
C ASN A 486 -18.62 -25.65 18.75
N LYS A 487 -17.70 -26.41 19.34
CA LYS A 487 -18.04 -27.28 20.48
C LYS A 487 -16.88 -27.45 21.44
N THR A 488 -17.17 -27.38 22.73
CA THR A 488 -16.25 -27.77 23.79
C THR A 488 -16.53 -29.19 24.24
N PHE A 489 -15.55 -30.10 24.05
CA PHE A 489 -15.62 -31.47 24.52
C PHE A 489 -14.85 -31.59 25.85
N TRP A 490 -15.32 -32.43 26.73
CA TRP A 490 -14.69 -32.75 28.02
C TRP A 490 -14.15 -31.55 28.79
N LYS A 491 -14.88 -30.42 28.73
CA LYS A 491 -14.63 -29.13 29.41
C LYS A 491 -13.38 -28.36 28.97
N ASN A 492 -12.41 -28.99 28.32
CA ASN A 492 -11.09 -28.39 28.03
C ASN A 492 -10.67 -28.48 26.57
N HIS A 493 -11.43 -29.14 25.71
CA HIS A 493 -11.14 -29.36 24.30
C HIS A 493 -12.06 -28.50 23.45
N ASN A 494 -11.63 -27.31 23.06
CA ASN A 494 -12.42 -26.43 22.20
C ASN A 494 -12.11 -26.73 20.75
N THR A 495 -13.16 -26.96 19.97
CA THR A 495 -13.04 -27.27 18.54
C THR A 495 -13.94 -26.37 17.73
N SER A 496 -13.41 -25.81 16.66
CA SER A 496 -14.16 -25.07 15.64
C SER A 496 -13.86 -25.67 14.27
N LEU A 497 -14.88 -26.22 13.62
CA LEU A 497 -14.79 -26.77 12.27
C LEU A 497 -15.60 -25.87 11.33
N THR A 498 -14.94 -25.30 10.33
CA THR A 498 -15.59 -24.55 9.26
C THR A 498 -15.42 -25.30 7.94
N VAL A 499 -16.50 -25.53 7.23
CA VAL A 499 -16.53 -26.15 5.91
C VAL A 499 -17.36 -25.28 4.98
N GLY A 500 -16.88 -25.02 3.78
CA GLY A 500 -17.58 -24.13 2.88
C GLY A 500 -17.18 -24.23 1.42
N THR A 501 -17.91 -23.48 0.63
CA THR A 501 -17.69 -23.32 -0.81
C THR A 501 -17.80 -21.85 -1.19
N SER A 502 -17.08 -21.47 -2.26
CA SER A 502 -17.24 -20.15 -2.87
C SER A 502 -17.27 -20.22 -4.40
N ALA A 503 -18.02 -19.30 -5.00
CA ALA A 503 -18.05 -19.08 -6.43
C ALA A 503 -17.81 -17.58 -6.70
N GLN A 504 -16.82 -17.29 -7.51
CA GLN A 504 -16.47 -15.92 -7.90
C GLN A 504 -16.52 -15.78 -9.41
N ARG A 505 -17.01 -14.64 -9.88
CA ARG A 505 -16.90 -14.20 -11.26
C ARG A 505 -16.45 -12.76 -11.33
N ASN A 506 -15.43 -12.49 -12.15
CA ASN A 506 -15.01 -11.16 -12.53
C ASN A 506 -15.19 -11.01 -14.02
N TRP A 507 -15.97 -10.03 -14.47
CA TRP A 507 -16.17 -9.78 -15.90
C TRP A 507 -16.21 -8.28 -16.18
N GLY A 508 -15.95 -7.92 -17.42
CA GLY A 508 -15.98 -6.54 -17.82
C GLY A 508 -15.66 -6.38 -19.30
N SER A 509 -15.83 -5.17 -19.75
CA SER A 509 -15.51 -4.76 -21.12
C SER A 509 -14.89 -3.39 -21.12
N GLY A 510 -14.16 -3.09 -22.18
CA GLY A 510 -13.61 -1.76 -22.41
C GLY A 510 -13.67 -1.40 -23.88
N LEU A 511 -13.87 -0.13 -24.14
CA LEU A 511 -13.84 0.49 -25.46
C LEU A 511 -12.89 1.68 -25.40
N SER A 512 -11.95 1.73 -26.34
CA SER A 512 -11.06 2.87 -26.59
C SER A 512 -11.25 3.33 -28.02
N ALA A 513 -11.38 4.62 -28.21
CA ALA A 513 -11.48 5.21 -29.54
C ALA A 513 -10.60 6.45 -29.62
N THR A 514 -9.85 6.57 -30.74
CA THR A 514 -8.99 7.71 -31.03
C THR A 514 -9.41 8.36 -32.34
N GLY A 515 -9.61 9.66 -32.31
CA GLY A 515 -9.91 10.48 -33.49
C GLY A 515 -8.96 11.66 -33.64
N TYR A 516 -8.92 12.23 -34.82
CA TYR A 516 -7.96 13.28 -35.21
C TYR A 516 -8.65 14.51 -35.76
N ASP A 517 -7.93 15.63 -35.72
CA ASP A 517 -8.33 16.92 -36.25
C ASP A 517 -9.59 17.46 -35.58
N VAL A 518 -9.45 17.76 -34.30
CA VAL A 518 -10.47 18.37 -33.45
C VAL A 518 -10.67 19.82 -33.89
N PRO A 519 -11.93 20.30 -34.08
CA PRO A 519 -12.21 21.67 -34.43
C PRO A 519 -11.62 22.68 -33.43
N ASN A 520 -11.12 23.79 -33.92
CA ASN A 520 -10.56 24.88 -33.14
C ASN A 520 -9.38 24.52 -32.21
N ASN A 521 -8.79 23.31 -32.34
CA ASN A 521 -7.67 22.83 -31.52
C ASN A 521 -7.87 23.10 -30.02
N SER A 522 -9.09 22.90 -29.52
CA SER A 522 -9.51 23.26 -28.16
C SER A 522 -10.06 22.06 -27.39
N TRP A 523 -9.84 22.06 -26.08
CA TRP A 523 -10.42 21.09 -25.14
C TRP A 523 -11.96 21.05 -25.18
N ASP A 524 -12.60 22.20 -25.39
CA ASP A 524 -14.07 22.30 -25.43
C ASP A 524 -14.67 21.55 -26.63
N PHE A 525 -13.90 21.43 -27.72
CA PHE A 525 -14.25 20.67 -28.93
C PHE A 525 -13.57 19.28 -28.96
N ALA A 526 -12.83 18.90 -27.95
CA ALA A 526 -12.16 17.60 -27.88
C ALA A 526 -13.18 16.50 -27.59
N ASP A 527 -13.93 16.10 -28.60
CA ASP A 527 -14.86 14.99 -28.59
C ASP A 527 -14.64 14.12 -29.82
N ILE A 528 -14.71 12.78 -29.63
CA ILE A 528 -14.46 11.84 -30.71
C ILE A 528 -15.47 11.98 -31.84
N GLY A 529 -16.71 12.38 -31.52
CA GLY A 529 -17.77 12.63 -32.51
C GLY A 529 -17.55 13.87 -33.39
N LEU A 530 -16.73 14.82 -32.92
CA LEU A 530 -16.42 16.06 -33.61
C LEU A 530 -15.16 15.98 -34.46
N THR A 531 -14.40 14.88 -34.42
CA THR A 531 -13.16 14.72 -35.17
C THR A 531 -13.41 14.66 -36.68
N THR A 532 -12.65 15.45 -37.46
CA THR A 532 -12.82 15.59 -38.91
C THR A 532 -11.84 14.75 -39.72
N GLY A 533 -10.91 14.07 -39.08
CA GLY A 533 -9.93 13.17 -39.74
C GLY A 533 -10.61 12.06 -40.55
N THR A 534 -9.94 11.58 -41.56
CA THR A 534 -10.44 10.51 -42.43
C THR A 534 -10.73 9.22 -41.66
N ASN A 535 -11.65 8.41 -42.11
CA ASN A 535 -12.00 7.13 -41.49
C ASN A 535 -10.78 6.18 -41.37
N SER A 536 -9.85 6.24 -42.32
CA SER A 536 -8.62 5.45 -42.32
C SER A 536 -7.63 5.83 -41.23
N SER A 537 -7.75 7.04 -40.66
CA SER A 537 -6.87 7.51 -39.58
C SER A 537 -7.45 7.28 -38.18
N LYS A 538 -8.78 7.05 -38.07
CA LYS A 538 -9.43 6.77 -36.78
C LYS A 538 -9.13 5.34 -36.33
N THR A 539 -8.88 5.17 -35.04
CA THR A 539 -8.62 3.86 -34.46
C THR A 539 -9.60 3.58 -33.33
N ASN A 540 -9.96 2.32 -33.18
CA ASN A 540 -10.74 1.83 -32.05
C ASN A 540 -10.18 0.50 -31.57
N ASN A 541 -10.39 0.21 -30.32
CA ASN A 541 -10.02 -1.06 -29.69
C ASN A 541 -11.07 -1.41 -28.64
N SER A 542 -11.31 -2.71 -28.45
CA SER A 542 -12.18 -3.18 -27.39
C SER A 542 -11.63 -4.48 -26.79
N TYR A 543 -11.98 -4.72 -25.55
CA TYR A 543 -11.71 -5.99 -24.91
C TYR A 543 -12.89 -6.46 -24.06
N VAL A 544 -12.97 -7.76 -23.88
CA VAL A 544 -13.89 -8.40 -22.94
C VAL A 544 -13.07 -9.35 -22.08
N ASN A 545 -13.33 -9.34 -20.78
CA ASN A 545 -12.76 -10.33 -19.87
C ASN A 545 -13.88 -11.06 -19.11
N ASP A 546 -13.69 -12.34 -18.80
CA ASP A 546 -14.57 -13.16 -17.96
C ASP A 546 -13.70 -14.21 -17.28
N SER A 547 -13.49 -14.07 -15.98
CA SER A 547 -12.71 -14.98 -15.13
C SER A 547 -13.60 -15.53 -14.03
N ARG A 548 -13.52 -16.83 -13.81
CA ARG A 548 -14.35 -17.57 -12.85
C ARG A 548 -13.47 -18.42 -11.95
N LEU A 549 -13.81 -18.43 -10.67
CA LEU A 549 -13.14 -19.22 -9.65
C LEU A 549 -14.18 -19.94 -8.81
N THR A 550 -13.96 -21.23 -8.59
CA THR A 550 -14.73 -22.02 -7.63
C THR A 550 -13.81 -22.66 -6.60
N SER A 551 -14.26 -22.69 -5.36
CA SER A 551 -13.45 -23.16 -4.24
C SER A 551 -14.25 -24.03 -3.29
N PHE A 552 -13.58 -25.03 -2.72
CA PHE A 552 -14.06 -25.81 -1.58
C PHE A 552 -12.99 -25.75 -0.50
N PHE A 553 -13.39 -25.48 0.74
CA PHE A 553 -12.44 -25.33 1.84
C PHE A 553 -12.95 -25.92 3.14
N GLY A 554 -12.01 -26.34 3.96
CA GLY A 554 -12.25 -26.79 5.32
C GLY A 554 -11.16 -26.29 6.25
N ARG A 555 -11.52 -25.78 7.43
CA ARG A 555 -10.59 -25.38 8.49
C ARG A 555 -11.01 -25.99 9.80
N LEU A 556 -10.08 -26.69 10.43
CA LEU A 556 -10.20 -27.20 11.79
C LEU A 556 -9.34 -26.34 12.72
N GLN A 557 -9.93 -25.75 13.73
CA GLN A 557 -9.23 -25.10 14.83
C GLN A 557 -9.49 -25.88 16.11
N TYR A 558 -8.43 -26.13 16.85
CA TYR A 558 -8.50 -26.90 18.09
C TYR A 558 -7.63 -26.24 19.14
N ASP A 559 -8.13 -26.12 20.34
CA ASP A 559 -7.33 -25.77 21.49
C ASP A 559 -7.59 -26.71 22.69
N TYR A 560 -6.53 -27.04 23.42
CA TYR A 560 -6.60 -27.74 24.68
C TYR A 560 -6.30 -26.79 25.84
N LYS A 561 -7.30 -26.60 26.71
CA LYS A 561 -7.26 -25.67 27.86
C LYS A 561 -6.88 -24.24 27.48
N SER A 562 -7.16 -23.82 26.24
CA SER A 562 -6.69 -22.55 25.68
C SER A 562 -5.17 -22.32 25.76
N LYS A 563 -4.36 -23.39 25.95
CA LYS A 563 -2.90 -23.36 26.05
C LYS A 563 -2.21 -23.84 24.78
N TYR A 564 -2.65 -24.99 24.26
CA TYR A 564 -2.12 -25.62 23.05
C TYR A 564 -3.09 -25.36 21.91
N LEU A 565 -2.65 -24.63 20.94
CA LEU A 565 -3.49 -24.14 19.83
C LEU A 565 -3.03 -24.83 18.55
N LEU A 566 -3.96 -25.29 17.74
CA LEU A 566 -3.71 -25.89 16.43
C LEU A 566 -4.77 -25.41 15.44
N SER A 567 -4.35 -25.03 14.23
CA SER A 567 -5.25 -24.81 13.11
C SER A 567 -4.72 -25.54 11.88
N ALA A 568 -5.58 -26.31 11.23
CA ALA A 568 -5.30 -26.98 9.97
C ALA A 568 -6.33 -26.57 8.94
N MET A 569 -5.88 -26.28 7.71
CA MET A 569 -6.72 -25.84 6.62
C MET A 569 -6.39 -26.59 5.33
N LEU A 570 -7.45 -26.90 4.58
CA LEU A 570 -7.37 -27.49 3.26
C LEU A 570 -8.32 -26.72 2.33
N ARG A 571 -7.82 -26.32 1.15
CA ARG A 571 -8.61 -25.60 0.16
C ARG A 571 -8.27 -26.07 -1.25
N ARG A 572 -9.31 -26.37 -2.02
CA ARG A 572 -9.20 -26.68 -3.44
C ARG A 572 -9.80 -25.54 -4.24
N ASP A 573 -8.99 -24.92 -5.09
CA ASP A 573 -9.39 -23.84 -5.99
C ASP A 573 -9.35 -24.32 -7.45
N ALA A 574 -10.30 -23.82 -8.27
CA ALA A 574 -10.33 -24.08 -9.70
C ALA A 574 -10.68 -22.79 -10.46
N SER A 575 -9.75 -22.32 -11.32
CA SER A 575 -9.89 -21.06 -12.08
C SER A 575 -9.98 -21.30 -13.58
N SER A 576 -10.86 -20.55 -14.25
CA SER A 576 -10.98 -20.52 -15.70
C SER A 576 -9.77 -19.91 -16.41
N ASP A 577 -8.86 -19.27 -15.70
CA ASP A 577 -7.68 -18.59 -16.26
C ASP A 577 -6.58 -19.57 -16.68
N PHE A 578 -6.68 -20.82 -16.26
CA PHE A 578 -5.74 -21.91 -16.57
C PHE A 578 -6.35 -22.97 -17.50
N PRO A 579 -5.51 -23.71 -18.26
CA PRO A 579 -5.94 -24.81 -19.13
C PRO A 579 -6.60 -25.92 -18.30
N LYS A 580 -7.40 -26.74 -18.96
CA LYS A 580 -8.26 -27.75 -18.31
C LYS A 580 -7.50 -28.64 -17.32
N ASP A 581 -6.30 -29.07 -17.69
CA ASP A 581 -5.50 -30.03 -16.89
C ASP A 581 -4.82 -29.38 -15.68
N ASN A 582 -4.55 -28.08 -15.71
CA ASN A 582 -3.93 -27.30 -14.65
C ASN A 582 -4.90 -26.31 -13.97
N ARG A 583 -6.21 -26.47 -14.21
CA ARG A 583 -7.24 -25.53 -13.74
C ARG A 583 -7.41 -25.56 -12.23
N ALA A 584 -7.24 -26.71 -11.61
CA ALA A 584 -7.50 -26.89 -10.18
C ALA A 584 -6.24 -27.31 -9.44
N ASP A 585 -6.08 -26.74 -8.24
CA ASP A 585 -4.99 -27.10 -7.33
C ASP A 585 -5.47 -27.15 -5.87
N LEU A 586 -4.67 -27.79 -5.01
CA LEU A 586 -4.95 -28.01 -3.60
C LEU A 586 -3.92 -27.29 -2.73
N PHE A 587 -4.40 -26.42 -1.87
CA PHE A 587 -3.58 -25.63 -0.94
C PHE A 587 -3.86 -26.06 0.50
N SER A 588 -2.80 -26.16 1.30
CA SER A 588 -2.92 -26.59 2.70
C SER A 588 -2.09 -25.73 3.62
N SER A 589 -2.54 -25.57 4.86
CA SER A 589 -1.74 -24.94 5.89
C SER A 589 -1.98 -25.55 7.27
N VAL A 590 -0.93 -25.53 8.10
CA VAL A 590 -0.98 -25.92 9.49
C VAL A 590 -0.31 -24.82 10.30
N THR A 591 -0.97 -24.40 11.38
CA THR A 591 -0.41 -23.44 12.34
C THR A 591 -0.57 -23.97 13.75
N ALA A 592 0.44 -23.80 14.58
CA ALA A 592 0.45 -24.24 15.96
C ALA A 592 0.90 -23.13 16.92
N GLY A 593 0.37 -23.13 18.13
CA GLY A 593 0.74 -22.20 19.18
C GLY A 593 0.74 -22.85 20.57
N TRP A 594 1.70 -22.44 21.40
CA TRP A 594 1.80 -22.86 22.78
C TRP A 594 1.92 -21.64 23.69
N LYS A 595 0.91 -21.41 24.54
CA LYS A 595 0.94 -20.39 25.58
C LYS A 595 1.71 -20.91 26.79
N VAL A 596 3.02 -20.69 26.77
CA VAL A 596 3.95 -21.16 27.79
C VAL A 596 3.67 -20.49 29.14
N SER A 597 3.25 -19.21 29.12
CA SER A 597 2.87 -18.46 30.33
C SER A 597 1.74 -19.09 31.14
N ASP A 598 0.86 -19.88 30.49
CA ASP A 598 -0.27 -20.51 31.16
C ASP A 598 0.12 -21.84 31.81
N GLU A 599 1.39 -22.30 31.68
CA GLU A 599 1.88 -23.50 32.33
C GLU A 599 2.13 -23.31 33.82
N GLY A 600 1.99 -24.39 34.59
CA GLY A 600 2.13 -24.34 36.05
C GLY A 600 3.46 -23.77 36.53
N PHE A 601 4.54 -24.01 35.78
CA PHE A 601 5.88 -23.54 36.11
C PHE A 601 6.14 -22.03 35.82
N LEU A 602 5.28 -21.35 35.03
CA LEU A 602 5.37 -19.91 34.76
C LEU A 602 4.19 -19.11 35.27
N LYS A 603 3.09 -19.74 35.68
CA LYS A 603 1.82 -19.08 36.02
C LYS A 603 1.95 -18.00 37.10
N ASP A 604 2.89 -18.16 38.02
CA ASP A 604 3.14 -17.22 39.13
C ASP A 604 4.41 -16.36 38.90
N SER A 605 4.90 -16.32 37.66
CA SER A 605 6.06 -15.50 37.31
C SER A 605 5.73 -14.02 37.45
N LYS A 606 6.58 -13.26 38.14
CA LYS A 606 6.46 -11.79 38.24
C LYS A 606 7.06 -11.04 37.05
N TRP A 607 7.77 -11.77 36.17
CA TRP A 607 8.51 -11.18 35.04
C TRP A 607 7.88 -11.48 33.68
N ILE A 608 7.02 -12.50 33.58
CA ILE A 608 6.41 -12.94 32.34
C ILE A 608 4.89 -12.85 32.52
N ASP A 609 4.27 -11.84 31.89
CA ASP A 609 2.83 -11.69 31.88
C ASP A 609 2.20 -12.57 30.81
N PHE A 610 2.89 -12.70 29.67
CA PHE A 610 2.45 -13.53 28.55
C PHE A 610 3.67 -14.03 27.74
N LEU A 611 3.66 -15.30 27.39
CA LEU A 611 4.63 -15.90 26.48
C LEU A 611 3.92 -16.95 25.64
N LYS A 612 3.91 -16.75 24.29
CA LYS A 612 3.38 -17.70 23.33
C LYS A 612 4.43 -18.01 22.28
N LEU A 613 4.73 -19.27 22.05
CA LEU A 613 5.49 -19.76 20.91
C LEU A 613 4.53 -20.14 19.80
N ARG A 614 4.89 -19.86 18.55
CA ARG A 614 4.05 -20.17 17.40
C ARG A 614 4.86 -20.55 16.17
N GLY A 615 4.21 -21.31 15.28
CA GLY A 615 4.80 -21.68 14.00
C GLY A 615 3.72 -21.99 12.99
N SER A 616 4.00 -21.71 11.73
CA SER A 616 3.09 -21.98 10.61
C SER A 616 3.86 -22.51 9.41
N TYR A 617 3.22 -23.40 8.65
CA TYR A 617 3.69 -23.88 7.35
C TYR A 617 2.50 -24.08 6.43
N GLY A 618 2.64 -23.72 5.15
CA GLY A 618 1.58 -23.93 4.18
C GLY A 618 1.93 -23.52 2.77
N THR A 619 1.05 -23.91 1.86
CA THR A 619 1.12 -23.61 0.43
C THR A 619 -0.03 -22.71 0.01
N LEU A 620 0.24 -21.74 -0.87
CA LEU A 620 -0.74 -20.79 -1.40
C LEU A 620 -0.50 -20.61 -2.89
N GLY A 621 -1.58 -20.49 -3.66
CA GLY A 621 -1.49 -20.22 -5.10
C GLY A 621 -1.43 -18.73 -5.41
N ASN A 622 -0.89 -18.40 -6.58
CA ASN A 622 -0.97 -17.06 -7.16
C ASN A 622 -1.49 -17.15 -8.59
N ASN A 623 -2.49 -16.32 -8.90
CA ASN A 623 -3.02 -16.17 -10.25
C ASN A 623 -2.42 -14.93 -10.92
N ALA A 624 -1.13 -14.99 -11.23
CA ALA A 624 -0.40 -13.88 -11.85
C ALA A 624 -0.75 -13.63 -13.34
N GLY A 625 -1.56 -14.48 -13.96
CA GLY A 625 -1.88 -14.37 -15.39
C GLY A 625 -3.31 -14.75 -15.74
N LYS A 626 -3.90 -14.05 -16.72
CA LYS A 626 -5.24 -14.34 -17.24
C LYS A 626 -5.16 -14.97 -18.62
N ASN A 627 -5.91 -16.06 -18.83
CA ASN A 627 -6.08 -16.67 -20.17
C ASN A 627 -4.75 -16.99 -20.88
N LEU A 628 -3.71 -17.39 -20.16
CA LEU A 628 -2.36 -17.63 -20.72
C LEU A 628 -2.33 -18.73 -21.80
N TYR A 629 -3.30 -19.65 -21.79
CA TYR A 629 -3.43 -20.76 -22.72
C TYR A 629 -4.20 -20.39 -23.99
N LYS A 630 -4.71 -19.16 -24.13
CA LYS A 630 -5.44 -18.71 -25.32
C LYS A 630 -4.53 -17.88 -26.21
N ALA A 631 -4.59 -18.13 -27.52
CA ALA A 631 -3.97 -17.26 -28.50
C ALA A 631 -4.72 -15.92 -28.53
N ILE A 632 -3.96 -14.82 -28.56
CA ILE A 632 -4.49 -13.48 -28.82
C ILE A 632 -4.13 -13.14 -30.25
N LEU A 633 -5.15 -12.85 -31.06
CA LEU A 633 -4.95 -12.38 -32.42
C LEU A 633 -4.78 -10.88 -32.46
N ASN A 634 -3.98 -10.36 -33.40
CA ASN A 634 -3.87 -8.95 -33.68
C ASN A 634 -4.16 -8.65 -35.15
N GLY A 635 -4.54 -7.41 -35.45
CA GLY A 635 -4.81 -6.93 -36.81
C GLY A 635 -3.66 -6.15 -37.44
N GLU A 636 -2.45 -6.24 -36.91
CA GLU A 636 -1.27 -5.50 -37.40
C GLU A 636 -0.50 -6.24 -38.49
N ALA A 637 -0.88 -7.47 -38.79
CA ALA A 637 -0.34 -8.18 -39.96
C ALA A 637 -0.73 -7.47 -41.23
N VAL A 638 0.22 -6.85 -41.90
CA VAL A 638 0.01 -6.12 -43.14
C VAL A 638 0.85 -6.71 -44.25
N TYR A 639 0.32 -6.75 -45.45
CA TYR A 639 1.02 -7.15 -46.64
C TYR A 639 0.65 -6.25 -47.81
N VAL A 640 1.53 -6.12 -48.78
CA VAL A 640 1.26 -5.30 -49.97
C VAL A 640 0.90 -6.20 -51.13
N PHE A 641 -0.36 -6.11 -51.60
CA PHE A 641 -0.83 -6.75 -52.82
C PHE A 641 -1.14 -5.69 -53.89
N ASN A 642 -0.56 -5.83 -55.08
CA ASN A 642 -0.73 -4.89 -56.20
C ASN A 642 -0.56 -3.41 -55.78
N GLY A 643 0.47 -3.10 -54.95
CA GLY A 643 0.70 -1.74 -54.46
C GLY A 643 -0.29 -1.22 -53.40
N GLN A 644 -1.23 -2.06 -52.95
CA GLN A 644 -2.18 -1.72 -51.90
C GLN A 644 -1.85 -2.44 -50.59
N ILE A 645 -1.92 -1.75 -49.45
CA ILE A 645 -1.77 -2.36 -48.16
C ILE A 645 -3.03 -3.14 -47.81
N VAL A 646 -2.89 -4.45 -47.67
CA VAL A 646 -3.96 -5.32 -47.18
C VAL A 646 -3.65 -5.72 -45.76
N ARG A 647 -4.61 -5.49 -44.87
CA ARG A 647 -4.54 -5.91 -43.47
C ARG A 647 -5.07 -7.31 -43.29
N GLY A 648 -4.32 -8.12 -42.58
CA GLY A 648 -4.67 -9.48 -42.18
C GLY A 648 -4.73 -9.63 -40.66
N THR A 649 -4.88 -10.86 -40.21
CA THR A 649 -4.87 -11.23 -38.80
C THR A 649 -3.72 -12.20 -38.54
N ALA A 650 -2.93 -11.95 -37.54
CA ALA A 650 -1.84 -12.83 -37.08
C ALA A 650 -1.97 -13.14 -35.57
N VAL A 651 -1.17 -14.09 -35.09
CA VAL A 651 -1.05 -14.37 -33.67
C VAL A 651 -0.30 -13.22 -33.00
N GLY A 652 -0.97 -12.50 -32.11
CA GLY A 652 -0.39 -11.40 -31.36
C GLY A 652 0.37 -11.88 -30.11
N LYS A 653 -0.19 -12.81 -29.35
CA LYS A 653 0.47 -13.45 -28.22
C LYS A 653 0.41 -14.97 -28.34
N LEU A 654 1.58 -15.60 -28.21
CA LEU A 654 1.65 -17.06 -28.19
C LEU A 654 0.97 -17.63 -26.96
N PRO A 655 0.12 -18.65 -27.11
CA PRO A 655 -0.49 -19.31 -25.98
C PRO A 655 0.52 -20.21 -25.25
N ASN A 656 0.32 -20.37 -23.94
CA ASN A 656 0.99 -21.40 -23.15
C ASN A 656 -0.05 -22.46 -22.69
N PRO A 657 -0.23 -23.57 -23.42
CA PRO A 657 -1.19 -24.60 -23.06
C PRO A 657 -0.82 -25.40 -21.81
N SER A 658 0.43 -25.30 -21.34
CA SER A 658 0.94 -25.96 -20.14
C SER A 658 1.02 -25.02 -18.93
N ALA A 659 0.51 -23.79 -19.05
CA ALA A 659 0.51 -22.83 -17.95
C ALA A 659 -0.10 -23.41 -16.66
N LYS A 660 0.59 -23.27 -15.54
CA LYS A 660 0.16 -23.69 -14.21
C LYS A 660 0.31 -22.57 -13.19
N TRP A 661 -0.21 -22.82 -12.00
CA TRP A 661 -0.14 -21.89 -10.88
C TRP A 661 1.29 -21.57 -10.45
N GLU A 662 1.54 -20.34 -10.05
CA GLU A 662 2.66 -20.08 -9.14
C GLU A 662 2.27 -20.53 -7.74
N VAL A 663 3.18 -21.20 -7.03
CA VAL A 663 2.95 -21.69 -5.67
C VAL A 663 3.91 -21.03 -4.71
N ALA A 664 3.36 -20.39 -3.66
CA ALA A 664 4.12 -19.90 -2.52
C ALA A 664 4.14 -20.95 -1.41
N GLU A 665 5.32 -21.36 -0.97
CA GLU A 665 5.55 -22.14 0.26
C GLU A 665 6.01 -21.19 1.34
N LYS A 666 5.28 -21.13 2.46
CA LYS A 666 5.57 -20.22 3.57
C LYS A 666 5.85 -21.01 4.85
N LEU A 667 6.99 -20.73 5.47
CA LEU A 667 7.36 -21.16 6.82
C LEU A 667 7.53 -19.92 7.70
N ASP A 668 6.93 -19.93 8.87
CA ASP A 668 7.07 -18.87 9.87
C ASP A 668 7.19 -19.49 11.28
N VAL A 669 8.14 -19.00 12.07
CA VAL A 669 8.34 -19.38 13.47
C VAL A 669 8.57 -18.13 14.29
N GLY A 670 7.82 -17.97 15.37
CA GLY A 670 7.89 -16.76 16.17
C GLY A 670 7.46 -16.93 17.61
N PHE A 671 7.57 -15.85 18.35
CA PHE A 671 7.04 -15.77 19.71
C PHE A 671 6.45 -14.40 20.00
N ASP A 672 5.47 -14.38 20.90
CA ASP A 672 4.88 -13.18 21.47
C ASP A 672 5.18 -13.16 22.97
N PHE A 673 5.75 -12.06 23.48
CA PHE A 673 6.17 -11.90 24.85
C PHE A 673 5.71 -10.57 25.43
N ASN A 674 5.11 -10.60 26.64
CA ASN A 674 4.78 -9.39 27.39
C ASN A 674 5.32 -9.46 28.81
N THR A 675 5.67 -8.29 29.34
CA THR A 675 6.18 -8.12 30.71
C THR A 675 5.78 -6.75 31.29
N LEU A 676 6.15 -6.48 32.53
CA LEU A 676 5.87 -5.23 33.24
C LEU A 676 4.37 -4.94 33.38
N GLY A 677 3.55 -5.97 33.65
CA GLY A 677 2.09 -5.83 33.69
C GLY A 677 1.50 -5.54 32.30
N ASN A 678 2.00 -6.23 31.29
CA ASN A 678 1.66 -6.07 29.87
C ASN A 678 1.98 -4.68 29.26
N ARG A 679 2.82 -3.88 29.93
CA ARG A 679 3.23 -2.57 29.41
C ARG A 679 4.32 -2.64 28.36
N LEU A 680 5.16 -3.67 28.40
CA LEU A 680 6.17 -3.96 27.41
C LEU A 680 5.78 -5.20 26.63
N SER A 681 5.71 -5.09 25.30
CA SER A 681 5.43 -6.20 24.37
C SER A 681 6.57 -6.37 23.38
N LEU A 682 6.90 -7.62 23.08
CA LEU A 682 7.88 -7.99 22.06
C LEU A 682 7.30 -9.13 21.22
N VAL A 683 7.28 -8.92 19.90
CA VAL A 683 6.92 -9.94 18.92
C VAL A 683 8.12 -10.18 18.02
N PHE A 684 8.44 -11.43 17.78
CA PHE A 684 9.51 -11.86 16.89
C PHE A 684 9.00 -12.92 15.92
N ASP A 685 9.36 -12.78 14.64
CA ASP A 685 9.12 -13.75 13.58
C ASP A 685 10.39 -13.99 12.77
N TYR A 686 10.67 -15.25 12.44
CA TYR A 686 11.58 -15.67 11.39
C TYR A 686 10.79 -16.36 10.29
N PHE A 687 10.97 -15.94 9.05
CA PHE A 687 10.20 -16.48 7.94
C PHE A 687 11.07 -16.89 6.76
N ILE A 688 10.55 -17.86 5.99
CA ILE A 688 11.05 -18.25 4.67
C ILE A 688 9.84 -18.37 3.77
N GLU A 689 9.86 -17.65 2.65
CA GLU A 689 8.89 -17.75 1.57
C GLU A 689 9.61 -18.19 0.29
N LYS A 690 9.20 -19.34 -0.27
CA LYS A 690 9.65 -19.81 -1.58
C LYS A 690 8.52 -19.62 -2.57
N ARG A 691 8.85 -19.12 -3.75
CA ARG A 691 7.91 -19.01 -4.85
C ARG A 691 8.37 -19.94 -5.97
N ASN A 692 7.55 -20.92 -6.27
CA ASN A 692 7.84 -21.94 -7.29
C ASN A 692 6.99 -21.67 -8.53
N ASP A 693 7.51 -22.07 -9.69
CA ASP A 693 6.83 -22.01 -10.98
C ASP A 693 6.42 -20.58 -11.38
N LEU A 694 7.31 -19.59 -11.15
CA LEU A 694 7.07 -18.19 -11.51
C LEU A 694 6.59 -18.02 -12.95
N LEU A 695 5.55 -17.24 -13.15
CA LEU A 695 5.05 -16.84 -14.46
C LEU A 695 5.84 -15.65 -14.99
N ILE A 696 6.82 -15.90 -15.84
CA ILE A 696 7.65 -14.87 -16.47
C ILE A 696 6.99 -14.45 -17.78
N SER A 697 6.53 -13.19 -17.81
CA SER A 697 5.94 -12.57 -19.01
C SER A 697 7.00 -12.21 -20.03
N ASN A 698 6.62 -12.20 -21.32
CA ASN A 698 7.54 -11.91 -22.42
C ASN A 698 8.79 -12.80 -22.43
N PHE A 699 8.62 -14.07 -22.03
CA PHE A 699 9.75 -15.00 -21.98
C PHE A 699 10.34 -15.16 -23.38
N PRO A 700 11.62 -14.84 -23.58
CA PRO A 700 12.25 -14.88 -24.89
C PRO A 700 12.15 -16.28 -25.51
N VAL A 701 11.74 -16.30 -26.77
CA VAL A 701 11.68 -17.49 -27.61
C VAL A 701 12.44 -17.24 -28.89
N SER A 702 12.76 -18.33 -29.64
CA SER A 702 13.46 -18.21 -30.92
C SER A 702 12.75 -17.22 -31.85
N GLY A 703 13.51 -16.32 -32.48
CA GLY A 703 12.98 -15.34 -33.45
C GLY A 703 12.30 -15.97 -34.68
N ILE A 704 12.55 -17.26 -34.96
CA ILE A 704 11.89 -18.04 -36.03
C ILE A 704 10.36 -18.11 -35.81
N ILE A 705 9.91 -18.00 -34.55
CA ILE A 705 8.49 -18.08 -34.20
C ILE A 705 7.72 -16.79 -34.56
N GLY A 706 8.43 -15.69 -34.90
CA GLY A 706 7.80 -14.44 -35.38
C GLY A 706 7.26 -13.53 -34.26
N THR A 707 7.64 -13.73 -33.00
CA THR A 707 7.18 -12.91 -31.87
C THR A 707 7.76 -11.50 -31.83
N ALA A 708 8.72 -11.18 -32.71
CA ALA A 708 9.26 -9.83 -32.91
C ALA A 708 8.48 -8.99 -33.95
N ALA A 709 7.46 -9.58 -34.61
CA ALA A 709 6.60 -8.85 -35.55
C ALA A 709 5.77 -7.78 -34.84
N PRO A 710 5.38 -6.68 -35.52
CA PRO A 710 4.51 -5.66 -34.94
C PRO A 710 3.22 -6.28 -34.37
N GLY A 711 2.84 -5.88 -33.15
CA GLY A 711 1.68 -6.41 -32.43
C GLY A 711 1.83 -7.83 -31.88
N ALA A 712 2.95 -8.50 -32.11
CA ALA A 712 3.28 -9.80 -31.52
C ALA A 712 3.99 -9.64 -30.17
N SER A 713 3.90 -10.65 -29.33
CA SER A 713 4.63 -10.72 -28.05
C SER A 713 4.98 -12.15 -27.67
N ASN A 714 6.04 -12.30 -26.92
CA ASN A 714 6.47 -13.58 -26.38
C ASN A 714 5.44 -14.17 -25.41
N PRO A 715 5.42 -15.50 -25.22
CA PRO A 715 4.52 -16.13 -24.27
C PRO A 715 4.85 -15.79 -22.82
N THR A 716 3.89 -16.03 -21.93
CA THR A 716 4.14 -16.09 -20.48
C THR A 716 4.31 -17.56 -20.10
N VAL A 717 5.42 -17.91 -19.47
CA VAL A 717 5.76 -19.30 -19.12
C VAL A 717 6.14 -19.45 -17.66
N ASN A 718 5.93 -20.66 -17.10
CA ASN A 718 6.43 -21.01 -15.77
C ASN A 718 7.92 -21.34 -15.88
N ALA A 719 8.79 -20.40 -15.46
CA ALA A 719 10.22 -20.50 -15.81
C ALA A 719 11.18 -20.10 -14.66
N GLY A 720 10.77 -20.03 -13.43
CA GLY A 720 11.70 -19.68 -12.36
C GLY A 720 11.21 -19.96 -10.94
N ASN A 721 12.13 -19.85 -9.99
CA ASN A 721 11.87 -19.95 -8.56
C ASN A 721 12.61 -18.85 -7.81
N THR A 722 11.98 -18.32 -6.75
CA THR A 722 12.58 -17.32 -5.86
C THR A 722 12.48 -17.74 -4.40
N GLU A 723 13.31 -17.15 -3.56
CA GLU A 723 13.29 -17.30 -2.11
C GLU A 723 13.45 -15.94 -1.44
N ASN A 724 12.52 -15.59 -0.56
CA ASN A 724 12.60 -14.46 0.37
C ASN A 724 12.70 -15.04 1.79
N LYS A 725 13.65 -14.53 2.58
CA LYS A 725 13.81 -14.91 3.99
C LYS A 725 14.15 -13.68 4.81
N GLY A 726 13.83 -13.75 6.10
CA GLY A 726 14.13 -12.62 6.97
C GLY A 726 13.61 -12.81 8.38
N PHE A 727 13.76 -11.75 9.16
CA PHE A 727 13.18 -11.68 10.49
C PHE A 727 12.41 -10.36 10.67
N GLU A 728 11.42 -10.40 11.53
CA GLU A 728 10.62 -9.27 11.95
C GLU A 728 10.67 -9.14 13.48
N VAL A 729 10.83 -7.92 13.99
CA VAL A 729 10.74 -7.61 15.41
C VAL A 729 9.78 -6.44 15.58
N ALA A 730 8.83 -6.58 16.51
CA ALA A 730 8.00 -5.45 16.95
C ALA A 730 8.11 -5.32 18.46
N LEU A 731 8.44 -4.11 18.93
CA LEU A 731 8.62 -3.75 20.33
C LEU A 731 7.67 -2.61 20.69
N GLY A 732 6.79 -2.83 21.64
CA GLY A 732 5.84 -1.83 22.12
C GLY A 732 6.01 -1.55 23.61
N TYR A 733 5.88 -0.28 24.01
CA TYR A 733 5.82 0.12 25.41
C TYR A 733 4.72 1.14 25.62
N LYS A 734 3.98 0.99 26.72
CA LYS A 734 2.98 1.97 27.19
C LYS A 734 3.22 2.28 28.68
N SER A 735 3.32 3.56 29.00
CA SER A 735 3.38 3.99 30.38
C SER A 735 1.99 3.86 31.06
N ASP A 736 1.96 4.11 32.35
CA ASP A 736 0.71 4.12 33.11
C ASP A 736 -0.21 5.26 32.64
N VAL A 737 -1.35 4.91 32.03
CA VAL A 737 -2.32 5.86 31.46
C VAL A 737 -3.17 6.58 32.50
N THR A 738 -3.14 6.14 33.75
CA THR A 738 -3.85 6.80 34.87
C THR A 738 -3.15 8.06 35.34
N LYS A 739 -1.90 8.28 34.93
CA LYS A 739 -1.11 9.47 35.29
C LYS A 739 -1.44 10.64 34.36
N PRO A 740 -1.36 11.89 34.85
CA PRO A 740 -1.57 13.08 34.03
C PRO A 740 -0.67 13.17 32.81
N PHE A 741 0.54 12.56 32.88
CA PHE A 741 1.44 12.38 31.77
C PHE A 741 1.59 10.90 31.47
N SER A 742 1.22 10.51 30.26
CA SER A 742 1.39 9.16 29.72
C SER A 742 2.10 9.21 28.37
N TRP A 743 2.88 8.18 28.06
CA TRP A 743 3.60 8.06 26.80
C TRP A 743 3.77 6.59 26.39
N GLY A 744 4.01 6.37 25.13
CA GLY A 744 4.28 5.07 24.62
C GLY A 744 5.03 5.12 23.29
N PHE A 745 5.55 3.98 22.88
CA PHE A 745 6.13 3.82 21.57
C PHE A 745 5.85 2.43 21.01
N ASN A 746 5.82 2.35 19.68
CA ASN A 746 5.86 1.11 18.92
C ASN A 746 7.02 1.22 17.93
N TYR A 747 7.98 0.31 18.03
CA TYR A 747 9.10 0.18 17.11
C TYR A 747 8.99 -1.14 16.38
N ASN A 748 9.23 -1.14 15.08
CA ASN A 748 9.34 -2.37 14.31
C ASN A 748 10.54 -2.31 13.37
N ILE A 749 11.12 -3.48 13.13
CA ILE A 749 12.19 -3.68 12.15
C ILE A 749 11.97 -5.00 11.41
N THR A 750 12.19 -4.95 10.12
CA THR A 750 12.20 -6.12 9.24
C THR A 750 13.51 -6.16 8.49
N ARG A 751 14.22 -7.29 8.54
CA ARG A 751 15.29 -7.61 7.61
C ARG A 751 14.76 -8.54 6.54
N LEU A 752 15.06 -8.24 5.28
CA LEU A 752 14.61 -9.01 4.13
C LEU A 752 15.78 -9.29 3.20
N ASP A 753 15.99 -10.59 2.90
CA ASP A 753 16.91 -11.06 1.88
C ASP A 753 16.11 -11.84 0.82
N GLY A 754 16.07 -11.35 -0.40
CA GLY A 754 15.43 -11.99 -1.55
C GLY A 754 16.43 -12.40 -2.61
N LYS A 755 16.22 -13.57 -3.23
CA LYS A 755 17.06 -14.05 -4.34
C LYS A 755 16.28 -14.91 -5.32
N VAL A 756 16.72 -14.89 -6.56
CA VAL A 756 16.33 -15.85 -7.59
C VAL A 756 17.06 -17.17 -7.34
N VAL A 757 16.32 -18.26 -7.23
CA VAL A 757 16.88 -19.61 -6.98
C VAL A 757 17.20 -20.31 -8.29
N SER A 758 16.32 -20.22 -9.26
CA SER A 758 16.50 -20.82 -10.59
C SER A 758 15.71 -20.06 -11.65
N ILE A 759 16.20 -20.09 -12.88
CA ILE A 759 15.48 -19.69 -14.10
C ILE A 759 15.67 -20.81 -15.10
N ASN A 760 14.60 -21.27 -15.74
CA ASN A 760 14.67 -22.29 -16.76
C ASN A 760 15.14 -21.68 -18.09
N GLY A 761 16.16 -22.30 -18.70
CA GLY A 761 16.77 -21.83 -19.94
C GLY A 761 17.92 -20.82 -19.71
N ASP A 762 18.61 -20.47 -20.82
CA ASP A 762 19.78 -19.58 -20.80
C ASP A 762 19.41 -18.10 -20.90
N VAL A 763 18.18 -17.75 -20.61
CA VAL A 763 17.67 -16.38 -20.77
C VAL A 763 17.64 -15.66 -19.44
N ILE A 764 18.21 -14.46 -19.43
CA ILE A 764 18.18 -13.55 -18.29
C ILE A 764 17.18 -12.44 -18.60
N PRO A 765 16.01 -12.39 -17.91
CA PRO A 765 15.05 -11.30 -18.07
C PRO A 765 15.68 -9.98 -17.67
N GLU A 766 15.61 -8.98 -18.55
CA GLU A 766 16.10 -7.62 -18.33
C GLU A 766 14.93 -6.64 -18.25
N GLY A 767 15.12 -5.52 -17.56
CA GLY A 767 14.09 -4.50 -17.36
C GLY A 767 14.64 -3.10 -17.12
N GLY A 768 13.69 -2.15 -17.15
CA GLY A 768 14.02 -0.74 -17.05
C GLY A 768 14.67 -0.19 -18.32
N ALA A 769 14.88 1.13 -18.33
CA ALA A 769 15.60 1.82 -19.39
C ALA A 769 16.55 2.86 -18.76
N PHE A 770 17.71 3.05 -19.38
CA PHE A 770 18.64 4.11 -19.00
C PHE A 770 18.97 4.92 -20.25
N SER A 771 18.76 6.24 -20.17
CA SER A 771 18.92 7.14 -21.32
C SER A 771 18.18 6.60 -22.57
N VAL A 772 18.68 6.83 -23.78
CA VAL A 772 18.09 6.34 -25.03
C VAL A 772 19.11 5.45 -25.73
N GLY A 773 18.68 4.27 -26.16
CA GLY A 773 19.49 3.34 -26.93
C GLY A 773 20.57 2.58 -26.15
N GLN A 774 20.55 2.62 -24.81
CA GLN A 774 21.46 1.84 -23.98
C GLN A 774 20.85 0.49 -23.57
N LEU A 775 21.72 -0.41 -23.12
CA LEU A 775 21.31 -1.70 -22.57
C LEU A 775 20.50 -1.50 -21.28
N ALA A 776 19.61 -2.44 -21.01
CA ALA A 776 18.80 -2.43 -19.80
C ALA A 776 19.69 -2.38 -18.53
N PRO A 777 19.37 -1.48 -17.58
CA PRO A 777 20.19 -1.28 -16.38
C PRO A 777 19.91 -2.30 -15.26
N SER A 778 18.85 -3.10 -15.38
CA SER A 778 18.48 -4.08 -14.36
C SER A 778 18.07 -5.41 -14.96
N ARG A 779 18.19 -6.49 -14.17
CA ARG A 779 17.87 -7.82 -14.63
C ARG A 779 17.50 -8.78 -13.51
N MET A 780 17.01 -9.97 -13.87
CA MET A 780 16.68 -11.07 -12.97
C MET A 780 17.64 -12.23 -13.28
N GLU A 781 18.51 -12.63 -12.32
CA GLU A 781 19.54 -13.64 -12.48
C GLU A 781 19.66 -14.52 -11.23
N VAL A 782 20.02 -15.78 -11.42
CA VAL A 782 20.19 -16.75 -10.35
C VAL A 782 21.25 -16.29 -9.33
N GLY A 783 20.89 -16.38 -8.04
CA GLY A 783 21.73 -15.95 -6.93
C GLY A 783 21.57 -14.48 -6.53
N GLN A 784 20.93 -13.65 -7.38
CA GLN A 784 20.75 -12.22 -7.16
C GLN A 784 19.29 -11.86 -6.81
N PRO A 785 19.03 -10.69 -6.18
CA PRO A 785 17.69 -10.16 -6.03
C PRO A 785 17.02 -9.88 -7.38
N ILE A 786 15.69 -9.96 -7.46
CA ILE A 786 14.96 -9.54 -8.66
C ILE A 786 15.18 -8.04 -8.88
N GLY A 787 15.54 -7.67 -10.12
CA GLY A 787 15.67 -6.26 -10.53
C GLY A 787 16.91 -5.56 -9.98
N TYR A 788 17.97 -6.29 -9.63
CA TYR A 788 19.23 -5.68 -9.25
C TYR A 788 19.87 -4.92 -10.43
N PHE A 789 20.62 -3.88 -10.13
CA PHE A 789 21.31 -3.06 -11.14
C PHE A 789 22.55 -3.75 -11.65
N TYR A 790 22.69 -3.77 -13.00
CA TYR A 790 23.76 -4.47 -13.70
C TYR A 790 24.38 -3.57 -14.76
N GLY A 791 25.58 -3.08 -14.48
CA GLY A 791 26.27 -2.11 -15.32
C GLY A 791 27.79 -2.08 -15.09
N LEU A 792 28.44 -1.10 -15.69
CA LEU A 792 29.88 -0.92 -15.59
C LEU A 792 30.27 -0.37 -14.22
N GLN A 793 31.34 -0.88 -13.63
CA GLN A 793 31.88 -0.35 -12.38
C GLN A 793 32.88 0.75 -12.64
N ALA A 794 32.60 1.98 -12.26
CA ALA A 794 33.54 3.09 -12.27
C ALA A 794 34.61 2.92 -11.18
N ASP A 795 35.88 3.13 -11.53
CA ASP A 795 37.04 3.02 -10.65
C ASP A 795 37.84 4.35 -10.64
N GLY A 796 37.09 5.47 -10.61
CA GLY A 796 37.65 6.82 -10.62
C GLY A 796 37.69 7.46 -12.02
N ILE A 797 38.51 8.49 -12.14
CA ILE A 797 38.67 9.31 -13.35
C ILE A 797 40.13 9.26 -13.78
N PHE A 798 40.39 9.05 -15.07
CA PHE A 798 41.74 9.13 -15.63
C PHE A 798 42.34 10.51 -15.38
N GLN A 799 43.49 10.59 -14.70
CA GLN A 799 44.09 11.89 -14.35
C GLN A 799 44.95 12.44 -15.47
N ASN A 800 45.67 11.58 -16.20
CA ASN A 800 46.60 11.94 -17.29
C ASN A 800 46.66 10.87 -18.37
N GLN A 801 47.38 11.14 -19.47
CA GLN A 801 47.49 10.24 -20.59
C GLN A 801 48.26 8.94 -20.24
N ALA A 802 49.21 9.00 -19.33
CA ALA A 802 49.96 7.82 -18.89
C ALA A 802 49.04 6.78 -18.19
N GLU A 803 48.07 7.26 -17.42
CA GLU A 803 47.05 6.37 -16.84
C GLU A 803 46.16 5.75 -17.92
N VAL A 804 45.77 6.51 -18.96
CA VAL A 804 44.97 5.99 -20.07
C VAL A 804 45.75 4.91 -20.84
N ASP A 805 47.01 5.16 -21.11
CA ASP A 805 47.89 4.24 -21.90
C ASP A 805 48.23 2.95 -21.14
N ALA A 806 48.28 3.03 -19.80
CA ALA A 806 48.54 1.87 -18.94
C ALA A 806 47.29 1.01 -18.60
N HIS A 807 46.10 1.55 -18.84
CA HIS A 807 44.84 0.87 -18.53
C HIS A 807 44.35 0.00 -19.70
N PRO A 808 43.63 -1.12 -19.46
CA PRO A 808 42.95 -1.85 -20.51
C PRO A 808 42.07 -0.94 -21.39
N SER A 809 42.10 -1.18 -22.72
CA SER A 809 41.40 -0.30 -23.66
C SER A 809 39.91 -0.29 -23.49
N GLN A 810 39.30 0.91 -23.38
CA GLN A 810 37.84 1.12 -23.30
C GLN A 810 37.20 1.38 -24.69
N LEU A 811 37.95 1.23 -25.78
CA LEU A 811 37.46 1.52 -27.14
C LEU A 811 36.25 0.67 -27.53
N ALA A 812 36.18 -0.57 -27.05
CA ALA A 812 35.04 -1.47 -27.30
C ALA A 812 33.70 -0.96 -26.74
N LEU A 813 33.72 0.01 -25.82
CA LEU A 813 32.53 0.70 -25.31
C LEU A 813 32.01 1.81 -26.25
N GLY A 814 32.69 2.08 -27.37
CA GLY A 814 32.25 2.98 -28.42
C GLY A 814 33.06 4.29 -28.58
N ALA A 815 33.98 4.60 -27.65
CA ALA A 815 34.88 5.76 -27.77
C ALA A 815 36.22 5.50 -27.07
N PRO A 816 37.34 6.07 -27.59
CA PRO A 816 38.63 5.99 -26.91
C PRO A 816 38.60 6.83 -25.63
N ALA A 817 39.15 6.31 -24.56
CA ALA A 817 39.29 7.04 -23.31
C ALA A 817 40.30 8.20 -23.46
N LYS A 818 40.07 9.28 -22.72
CA LYS A 818 40.92 10.45 -22.61
C LYS A 818 41.10 10.85 -21.14
N PRO A 819 42.12 11.61 -20.77
CA PRO A 819 42.21 12.20 -19.44
C PRO A 819 40.91 12.93 -19.07
N GLY A 820 40.41 12.70 -17.88
CA GLY A 820 39.14 13.21 -17.39
C GLY A 820 37.91 12.31 -17.66
N ASP A 821 38.05 11.24 -18.42
CA ASP A 821 36.96 10.27 -18.60
C ASP A 821 36.89 9.28 -17.43
N ILE A 822 35.71 8.68 -17.25
CA ILE A 822 35.52 7.61 -16.26
C ILE A 822 36.41 6.42 -16.62
N ARG A 823 37.16 5.96 -15.63
CA ARG A 823 37.94 4.73 -15.70
C ARG A 823 37.03 3.57 -15.23
N TYR A 824 36.77 2.62 -16.10
CA TYR A 824 35.96 1.44 -15.79
C TYR A 824 36.88 0.25 -15.43
N LYS A 825 36.40 -0.58 -14.50
CA LYS A 825 37.13 -1.74 -14.04
C LYS A 825 37.00 -2.90 -15.03
N ASP A 826 38.11 -3.56 -15.34
CA ASP A 826 38.15 -4.87 -16.00
C ASP A 826 37.71 -5.93 -14.95
N VAL A 827 36.44 -6.34 -15.04
CA VAL A 827 35.83 -7.26 -14.04
C VAL A 827 36.14 -8.71 -14.37
N ASN A 828 36.22 -9.06 -15.65
CA ASN A 828 36.49 -10.41 -16.13
C ASN A 828 37.96 -10.73 -16.26
N GLY A 829 38.88 -9.72 -16.27
CA GLY A 829 40.33 -9.85 -16.33
C GLY A 829 40.87 -10.20 -17.71
N ASP A 830 40.11 -9.93 -18.80
CA ASP A 830 40.55 -10.29 -20.17
C ASP A 830 41.41 -9.20 -20.86
N GLY A 831 41.66 -8.07 -20.17
CA GLY A 831 42.53 -6.99 -20.68
C GLY A 831 41.81 -6.04 -21.64
N VAL A 832 40.52 -6.13 -21.83
CA VAL A 832 39.67 -5.24 -22.64
C VAL A 832 38.44 -4.83 -21.84
N ILE A 833 38.12 -3.53 -21.83
CA ILE A 833 36.91 -3.06 -21.21
C ILE A 833 35.76 -3.05 -22.23
N ASP A 834 34.80 -3.96 -22.06
CA ASP A 834 33.62 -4.05 -22.91
C ASP A 834 32.33 -4.28 -22.07
N PHE A 835 31.20 -4.56 -22.69
CA PHE A 835 29.94 -4.80 -21.97
C PHE A 835 29.91 -6.14 -21.20
N LYS A 836 30.96 -6.99 -21.31
CA LYS A 836 31.08 -8.20 -20.45
C LYS A 836 31.63 -7.86 -19.07
N ASP A 837 32.19 -6.64 -18.88
CA ASP A 837 32.65 -6.13 -17.58
C ASP A 837 31.52 -5.56 -16.73
N ARG A 838 30.25 -5.65 -17.18
CA ARG A 838 29.11 -5.30 -16.35
C ARG A 838 29.03 -6.24 -15.15
N THR A 839 28.68 -5.67 -13.99
CA THR A 839 28.61 -6.40 -12.73
C THR A 839 27.45 -5.89 -11.88
N TYR A 840 27.24 -6.49 -10.70
CA TYR A 840 26.29 -6.04 -9.70
C TYR A 840 26.64 -4.64 -9.18
N LEU A 841 25.71 -3.69 -9.26
CA LEU A 841 25.91 -2.30 -8.82
C LEU A 841 24.98 -1.88 -7.66
N GLY A 842 24.11 -2.75 -7.21
CA GLY A 842 23.14 -2.47 -6.16
C GLY A 842 21.73 -2.96 -6.48
N LYS A 843 20.76 -2.63 -5.62
CA LYS A 843 19.37 -3.11 -5.72
C LYS A 843 18.36 -2.03 -5.31
N PRO A 844 17.17 -1.98 -5.93
CA PRO A 844 16.14 -1.00 -5.59
C PRO A 844 15.36 -1.33 -4.31
N THR A 845 15.47 -2.56 -3.81
CA THR A 845 14.74 -3.04 -2.63
C THR A 845 15.60 -2.92 -1.38
N ALA A 846 15.07 -2.32 -0.32
CA ALA A 846 15.80 -2.19 0.93
C ALA A 846 16.01 -3.55 1.62
N THR A 847 17.15 -3.71 2.31
CA THR A 847 17.38 -4.84 3.21
C THR A 847 16.67 -4.64 4.54
N TYR A 848 16.59 -3.40 5.04
CA TYR A 848 15.97 -3.09 6.31
C TYR A 848 14.83 -2.10 6.15
N TYR A 849 13.69 -2.45 6.71
CA TYR A 849 12.51 -1.58 6.87
C TYR A 849 12.28 -1.35 8.35
N MET A 850 12.12 -0.11 8.76
CA MET A 850 11.95 0.24 10.17
C MET A 850 10.80 1.23 10.32
N GLY A 851 10.04 1.08 11.41
CA GLY A 851 9.02 2.03 11.82
C GLY A 851 9.17 2.38 13.30
N LEU A 852 8.95 3.63 13.66
CA LEU A 852 8.89 4.09 15.04
C LEU A 852 7.72 5.06 15.21
N ASN A 853 6.80 4.70 16.08
CA ASN A 853 5.66 5.52 16.44
C ASN A 853 5.79 5.94 17.89
N LEU A 854 5.78 7.22 18.15
CA LEU A 854 5.85 7.81 19.49
C LEU A 854 4.52 8.51 19.78
N ASN A 855 3.99 8.30 20.97
CA ASN A 855 2.81 9.03 21.45
C ASN A 855 3.01 9.50 22.88
N ALA A 856 2.46 10.66 23.18
CA ALA A 856 2.47 11.25 24.51
C ALA A 856 1.17 12.00 24.75
N LYS A 857 0.67 11.96 25.98
CA LYS A 857 -0.52 12.70 26.40
C LYS A 857 -0.21 13.41 27.72
N TYR A 858 -0.54 14.68 27.79
CA TYR A 858 -0.45 15.48 29.00
C TYR A 858 -1.73 16.26 29.21
N LYS A 859 -2.55 15.82 30.19
CA LYS A 859 -3.89 16.37 30.37
C LYS A 859 -4.70 16.29 29.05
N ASN A 860 -5.09 17.45 28.52
CA ASN A 860 -5.90 17.59 27.30
C ASN A 860 -5.07 17.67 26.00
N PHE A 861 -3.74 17.73 26.11
CA PHE A 861 -2.86 17.72 24.96
C PHE A 861 -2.42 16.31 24.62
N ASP A 862 -2.36 15.99 23.33
CA ASP A 862 -1.78 14.75 22.79
C ASP A 862 -0.79 15.09 21.69
N LEU A 863 0.28 14.33 21.63
CA LEU A 863 1.33 14.40 20.61
C LEU A 863 1.53 13.01 20.04
N SER A 864 1.51 12.89 18.72
CA SER A 864 1.91 11.67 18.01
C SER A 864 2.95 11.97 16.94
N THR A 865 3.88 11.03 16.74
CA THR A 865 4.92 11.12 15.70
C THR A 865 5.15 9.76 15.10
N TYR A 866 5.15 9.69 13.77
CA TYR A 866 5.36 8.47 13.00
C TYR A 866 6.61 8.64 12.14
N MET A 867 7.53 7.68 12.22
CA MET A 867 8.79 7.65 11.49
C MET A 867 8.90 6.35 10.71
N TYR A 868 9.52 6.43 9.53
CA TYR A 868 9.77 5.28 8.67
C TYR A 868 11.14 5.38 8.02
N ALA A 869 11.85 4.26 7.92
CA ALA A 869 13.15 4.18 7.28
C ALA A 869 13.26 2.96 6.37
N GLU A 870 13.96 3.14 5.25
CA GLU A 870 14.47 2.09 4.37
C GLU A 870 15.98 2.24 4.28
N LEU A 871 16.72 1.16 4.56
CA LEU A 871 18.18 1.17 4.55
C LEU A 871 18.72 0.08 3.63
N ASP A 872 19.93 0.31 3.10
CA ASP A 872 20.61 -0.60 2.18
C ASP A 872 19.79 -0.80 0.90
N LYS A 873 19.53 0.30 0.21
CA LYS A 873 18.90 0.35 -1.12
C LYS A 873 19.55 1.42 -1.98
N GLU A 874 19.55 1.20 -3.28
CA GLU A 874 20.07 2.13 -4.27
C GLU A 874 18.98 2.54 -5.26
N MET A 875 19.19 3.67 -5.93
CA MET A 875 18.41 4.14 -7.07
C MET A 875 19.32 4.62 -8.20
N VAL A 876 18.86 4.43 -9.42
CA VAL A 876 19.52 4.90 -10.63
C VAL A 876 19.07 6.31 -10.95
N ARG A 877 20.02 7.25 -11.02
CA ARG A 877 19.79 8.62 -11.47
C ARG A 877 19.67 8.66 -12.99
N ASN A 878 18.46 8.79 -13.52
CA ASN A 878 18.17 8.83 -14.96
C ASN A 878 17.30 10.04 -15.38
N TYR A 879 17.22 11.05 -14.51
CA TYR A 879 16.48 12.29 -14.78
C TYR A 879 17.32 13.37 -15.48
N GLU A 880 18.60 13.10 -15.75
CA GLU A 880 19.47 13.94 -16.55
C GLU A 880 19.61 13.37 -17.96
N ARG A 881 19.47 14.21 -18.97
CA ARG A 881 19.71 13.82 -20.34
C ARG A 881 21.22 13.76 -20.61
N SER A 882 21.69 12.74 -21.31
CA SER A 882 23.12 12.59 -21.65
C SER A 882 23.64 13.57 -22.71
N GLN A 883 22.74 14.34 -23.35
CA GLN A 883 23.12 15.34 -24.37
C GLN A 883 23.84 16.53 -23.73
N PRO A 884 24.84 17.13 -24.41
CA PRO A 884 25.66 18.19 -23.83
C PRO A 884 24.90 19.49 -23.58
N ASN A 885 23.86 19.81 -24.37
CA ASN A 885 23.18 21.11 -24.41
C ASN A 885 22.07 21.26 -23.36
N VAL A 886 21.83 20.25 -22.53
CA VAL A 886 20.78 20.30 -21.48
C VAL A 886 21.38 20.85 -20.18
N ASN A 887 20.49 21.37 -19.30
CA ASN A 887 20.91 21.78 -17.96
C ASN A 887 21.35 20.58 -17.12
N ARG A 888 22.17 20.80 -16.10
CA ARG A 888 22.77 19.76 -15.28
C ARG A 888 22.78 20.13 -13.80
N GLN A 889 22.90 19.10 -12.96
CA GLN A 889 23.13 19.32 -11.53
C GLN A 889 24.44 20.09 -11.28
N ARG A 890 24.47 20.89 -10.22
CA ARG A 890 25.66 21.62 -9.80
C ARG A 890 26.83 20.71 -9.40
N LEU A 891 26.62 19.42 -9.17
CA LEU A 891 27.70 18.46 -8.96
C LEU A 891 28.74 18.48 -10.09
N TYR A 892 28.35 18.84 -11.33
CA TYR A 892 29.31 18.98 -12.47
C TYR A 892 30.18 20.23 -12.36
N LEU A 893 30.00 21.12 -11.41
CA LEU A 893 30.94 22.18 -11.08
C LEU A 893 32.26 21.60 -10.52
N ASP A 894 32.19 20.42 -9.86
CA ASP A 894 33.33 19.70 -9.29
C ASP A 894 33.95 18.70 -10.27
N ARG A 895 33.70 18.87 -11.58
CA ARG A 895 34.22 18.02 -12.64
C ARG A 895 35.74 18.10 -12.80
N TRP A 896 36.33 17.09 -13.43
CA TRP A 896 37.72 17.09 -13.82
C TRP A 896 38.01 18.19 -14.85
N ARG A 897 39.01 19.04 -14.60
CA ARG A 897 39.53 20.13 -15.45
C ARG A 897 41.02 20.07 -15.65
N GLY A 898 41.67 19.01 -15.22
CA GLY A 898 43.07 18.78 -15.19
C GLY A 898 43.44 17.83 -14.06
N GLU A 899 44.65 17.34 -14.09
CA GLU A 899 45.15 16.36 -13.09
C GLU A 899 44.96 16.87 -11.64
N GLY A 900 44.43 15.98 -10.81
CA GLY A 900 44.15 16.26 -9.39
C GLY A 900 42.93 17.11 -9.08
N THR A 901 42.15 17.58 -10.07
CA THR A 901 40.97 18.43 -9.81
C THR A 901 39.71 17.67 -9.44
N SER A 902 39.52 16.44 -9.89
CA SER A 902 38.43 15.54 -9.51
C SER A 902 38.78 14.09 -9.81
N ASN A 903 38.36 13.19 -8.92
CA ASN A 903 38.40 11.73 -9.15
C ASN A 903 37.00 11.10 -9.11
N SER A 904 35.94 11.90 -9.09
CA SER A 904 34.55 11.43 -8.96
C SER A 904 33.62 11.94 -10.06
N VAL A 905 33.88 13.11 -10.62
CA VAL A 905 33.03 13.70 -11.67
C VAL A 905 33.86 13.88 -12.94
N PRO A 906 33.44 13.28 -14.07
CA PRO A 906 34.23 13.30 -15.30
C PRO A 906 34.23 14.68 -15.95
N ARG A 907 35.20 14.87 -16.90
CA ARG A 907 35.23 16.02 -17.80
C ARG A 907 33.96 16.16 -18.61
N VAL A 908 33.63 17.34 -19.07
CA VAL A 908 32.56 17.60 -20.02
C VAL A 908 33.07 17.78 -21.44
N THR A 909 32.32 17.29 -22.41
CA THR A 909 32.65 17.39 -23.84
C THR A 909 31.41 17.21 -24.70
N THR A 910 31.39 17.86 -25.90
CA THR A 910 30.41 17.55 -26.96
C THR A 910 30.88 16.40 -27.87
N GLY A 911 32.17 15.99 -27.73
CA GLY A 911 32.73 14.89 -28.50
C GLY A 911 32.32 13.51 -27.96
N ALA A 912 32.75 12.48 -28.68
CA ALA A 912 32.51 11.10 -28.27
C ALA A 912 33.13 10.81 -26.88
N THR A 913 32.38 10.15 -26.01
CA THR A 913 32.81 9.77 -24.67
C THR A 913 32.00 8.56 -24.17
N THR A 914 32.59 7.78 -23.29
CA THR A 914 31.93 6.67 -22.58
C THR A 914 31.32 7.10 -21.23
N ASN A 915 31.49 8.36 -20.80
CA ASN A 915 31.04 8.90 -19.51
C ASN A 915 29.51 8.83 -19.30
N ASN A 916 28.73 8.68 -20.38
CA ASN A 916 27.29 8.62 -20.37
C ASN A 916 26.73 7.17 -20.29
N LEU A 917 27.59 6.16 -20.28
CA LEU A 917 27.18 4.77 -20.19
C LEU A 917 26.69 4.43 -18.78
N PHE A 918 25.71 3.55 -18.70
CA PHE A 918 25.19 3.10 -17.43
C PHE A 918 26.28 2.45 -16.58
N SER A 919 26.53 3.01 -15.43
CA SER A 919 27.62 2.61 -14.55
C SER A 919 27.31 3.00 -13.08
N SER A 920 28.16 2.56 -12.17
CA SER A 920 28.07 2.94 -10.76
C SER A 920 28.09 4.45 -10.48
N PHE A 921 28.54 5.29 -11.44
CA PHE A 921 28.44 6.74 -11.36
C PHE A 921 27.00 7.26 -11.26
N PHE A 922 26.05 6.51 -11.81
CA PHE A 922 24.63 6.86 -11.82
C PHE A 922 23.81 6.12 -10.75
N VAL A 923 24.43 5.23 -9.97
CA VAL A 923 23.79 4.50 -8.87
C VAL A 923 24.06 5.22 -7.57
N GLU A 924 23.01 5.63 -6.87
CA GLU A 924 23.09 6.43 -5.64
C GLU A 924 22.47 5.69 -4.45
N ASP A 925 23.09 5.85 -3.26
CA ASP A 925 22.50 5.39 -1.99
C ASP A 925 21.17 6.11 -1.74
N ALA A 926 20.08 5.38 -1.80
CA ALA A 926 18.73 5.86 -1.60
C ALA A 926 18.16 5.47 -0.23
N SER A 927 19.00 5.07 0.71
CA SER A 927 18.63 4.88 2.10
C SER A 927 18.08 6.17 2.69
N PHE A 928 17.03 6.08 3.51
CA PHE A 928 16.42 7.26 4.11
C PHE A 928 15.75 6.97 5.44
N LEU A 929 15.62 8.02 6.25
CA LEU A 929 14.73 8.12 7.40
C LEU A 929 13.75 9.26 7.16
N ARG A 930 12.44 8.99 7.23
CA ARG A 930 11.38 10.00 7.09
C ARG A 930 10.58 10.13 8.37
N ILE A 931 10.41 11.37 8.84
CA ILE A 931 9.38 11.72 9.81
C ILE A 931 8.10 11.94 9.01
N GLN A 932 7.26 10.89 8.97
CA GLN A 932 6.06 10.86 8.14
C GLN A 932 4.96 11.78 8.65
N ASN A 933 4.82 11.85 9.99
CA ASN A 933 3.78 12.65 10.62
C ASN A 933 4.26 13.15 11.98
N ILE A 934 3.90 14.39 12.28
CA ILE A 934 3.95 14.98 13.62
C ILE A 934 2.60 15.65 13.83
N GLN A 935 1.83 15.21 14.84
CA GLN A 935 0.51 15.78 15.13
C GLN A 935 0.45 16.19 16.60
N LEU A 936 0.01 17.43 16.84
CA LEU A 936 -0.32 17.97 18.17
C LEU A 936 -1.81 18.23 18.25
N GLY A 937 -2.49 17.59 19.20
CA GLY A 937 -3.92 17.73 19.43
C GLY A 937 -4.24 18.37 20.78
N TYR A 938 -5.39 19.01 20.85
CA TYR A 938 -5.99 19.52 22.08
C TYR A 938 -7.48 19.16 22.14
N SER A 939 -7.85 18.42 23.16
CA SER A 939 -9.25 18.05 23.43
C SER A 939 -9.89 19.06 24.39
N ILE A 940 -11.01 19.65 23.98
CA ILE A 940 -11.73 20.60 24.85
C ILE A 940 -12.35 19.82 26.03
N PRO A 941 -12.20 20.32 27.27
CA PRO A 941 -12.78 19.67 28.44
C PRO A 941 -14.30 19.48 28.33
N THR A 942 -14.81 18.34 28.78
CA THR A 942 -16.24 17.99 28.70
C THR A 942 -17.14 19.00 29.43
N SER A 943 -16.66 19.58 30.53
CA SER A 943 -17.39 20.64 31.27
C SER A 943 -17.72 21.88 30.43
N VAL A 944 -16.92 22.17 29.39
CA VAL A 944 -17.19 23.27 28.44
C VAL A 944 -18.20 22.80 27.38
N LEU A 945 -18.07 21.55 26.94
CA LEU A 945 -18.86 20.95 25.84
C LEU A 945 -20.32 20.66 26.22
N GLU A 946 -20.58 20.38 27.50
CA GLU A 946 -21.95 20.13 28.02
C GLU A 946 -22.90 21.29 27.73
N SER A 947 -22.41 22.53 27.81
CA SER A 947 -23.23 23.74 27.55
C SER A 947 -23.73 23.82 26.08
N VAL A 948 -22.99 23.19 25.15
CA VAL A 948 -23.31 23.16 23.70
C VAL A 948 -23.79 21.78 23.23
N LYS A 949 -24.08 20.86 24.16
CA LYS A 949 -24.52 19.47 23.87
C LYS A 949 -23.59 18.66 22.98
N MET A 950 -22.29 18.92 23.05
CA MET A 950 -21.26 18.15 22.34
C MET A 950 -20.64 17.13 23.29
N LYS A 951 -20.40 15.91 22.83
CA LYS A 951 -19.71 14.85 23.57
C LYS A 951 -18.19 15.02 23.53
N SER A 952 -17.67 15.38 22.38
CA SER A 952 -16.24 15.61 22.21
C SER A 952 -15.96 16.69 21.17
N PHE A 953 -14.86 17.44 21.37
CA PHE A 953 -14.31 18.34 20.37
C PHE A 953 -12.79 18.37 20.51
N ARG A 954 -12.06 17.95 19.48
CA ARG A 954 -10.60 17.95 19.43
C ARG A 954 -10.14 18.76 18.22
N VAL A 955 -9.23 19.70 18.44
CA VAL A 955 -8.53 20.44 17.37
C VAL A 955 -7.12 19.91 17.29
N TYR A 956 -6.56 19.80 16.09
CA TYR A 956 -5.21 19.33 15.90
C TYR A 956 -4.49 20.08 14.78
N PHE A 957 -3.18 20.16 14.92
CA PHE A 957 -2.24 20.60 13.89
C PHE A 957 -1.34 19.43 13.52
N SER A 958 -1.19 19.14 12.23
CA SER A 958 -0.39 18.03 11.74
C SER A 958 0.54 18.47 10.62
N VAL A 959 1.76 17.90 10.61
CA VAL A 959 2.71 18.05 9.52
C VAL A 959 3.01 16.68 8.95
N ASN A 960 2.55 16.43 7.71
CA ASN A 960 2.82 15.19 7.01
C ASN A 960 4.07 15.34 6.12
N ASN A 961 4.88 14.27 6.01
CA ASN A 961 6.17 14.25 5.33
C ASN A 961 7.08 15.39 5.82
N ALA A 962 7.16 15.55 7.17
CA ALA A 962 7.79 16.69 7.82
C ALA A 962 9.27 16.83 7.44
N PHE A 963 10.04 15.73 7.51
CA PHE A 963 11.46 15.71 7.19
C PHE A 963 11.84 14.36 6.57
N THR A 964 12.77 14.40 5.58
CA THR A 964 13.41 13.22 5.00
C THR A 964 14.92 13.41 5.06
N PHE A 965 15.60 12.49 5.76
CA PHE A 965 17.06 12.45 5.88
C PHE A 965 17.58 11.38 4.92
N THR A 966 18.37 11.76 3.92
CA THR A 966 18.89 10.86 2.90
C THR A 966 20.14 11.46 2.23
N LYS A 967 20.98 10.61 1.67
CA LYS A 967 22.08 10.99 0.80
C LYS A 967 21.66 11.09 -0.67
N TYR A 968 20.48 10.59 -1.00
CA TYR A 968 19.95 10.58 -2.36
C TYR A 968 19.78 12.00 -2.91
N LYS A 969 20.28 12.23 -4.11
CA LYS A 969 20.29 13.57 -4.74
C LYS A 969 18.99 13.88 -5.47
N GLY A 970 18.21 12.88 -5.92
CA GLY A 970 16.90 13.05 -6.56
C GLY A 970 15.83 13.61 -5.63
N TYR A 971 14.59 13.73 -6.11
CA TYR A 971 13.48 14.33 -5.36
C TYR A 971 13.05 13.50 -4.16
N ASP A 972 12.79 12.20 -4.36
CA ASP A 972 12.23 11.33 -3.33
C ASP A 972 12.86 9.93 -3.36
N PRO A 973 13.58 9.50 -2.30
CA PRO A 973 14.23 8.19 -2.24
C PRO A 973 13.25 7.02 -2.13
N SER A 974 11.96 7.28 -1.83
CA SER A 974 10.93 6.24 -1.73
C SER A 974 10.16 6.01 -3.02
N ALA A 975 10.38 6.83 -4.07
CA ALA A 975 9.70 6.71 -5.34
C ALA A 975 10.19 5.48 -6.13
N THR A 976 9.29 4.77 -6.80
CA THR A 976 9.59 3.64 -7.68
C THR A 976 8.46 3.42 -8.67
N SER A 977 8.77 2.92 -9.87
CA SER A 977 7.74 2.55 -10.86
C SER A 977 6.81 1.42 -10.39
N GLY A 978 7.23 0.64 -9.39
CA GLY A 978 6.52 -0.57 -8.95
C GLY A 978 6.74 -1.79 -9.85
N ASP A 979 7.57 -1.67 -10.88
CA ASP A 979 8.00 -2.79 -11.71
C ASP A 979 8.97 -3.69 -10.93
N ALA A 980 8.78 -5.01 -11.01
CA ALA A 980 9.61 -5.97 -10.29
C ALA A 980 11.06 -5.97 -10.77
N ILE A 981 11.31 -5.85 -12.08
CA ILE A 981 12.66 -5.85 -12.65
C ILE A 981 13.17 -4.41 -12.90
N GLY A 982 12.32 -3.52 -13.41
CA GLY A 982 12.69 -2.15 -13.78
C GLY A 982 12.47 -1.11 -12.67
N GLY A 983 12.30 -1.52 -11.42
CA GLY A 983 12.12 -0.61 -10.29
C GLY A 983 13.38 0.18 -9.93
N GLY A 984 13.22 1.30 -9.21
CA GLY A 984 14.33 2.09 -8.69
C GLY A 984 15.11 2.95 -9.71
N ILE A 985 14.57 3.10 -10.93
CA ILE A 985 15.14 3.99 -11.95
C ILE A 985 14.37 5.31 -11.93
N ASP A 986 15.04 6.39 -11.53
CA ASP A 986 14.42 7.71 -11.36
C ASP A 986 14.52 8.56 -12.63
N TYR A 987 13.36 8.82 -13.24
CA TYR A 987 13.18 9.71 -14.40
C TYR A 987 12.77 11.14 -14.01
N GLY A 988 12.91 11.52 -12.74
CA GLY A 988 12.33 12.74 -12.17
C GLY A 988 10.91 12.48 -11.65
N PHE A 989 10.77 11.49 -10.78
CA PHE A 989 9.50 11.14 -10.18
C PHE A 989 8.85 12.33 -9.49
N TYR A 990 7.53 12.41 -9.60
CA TYR A 990 6.74 13.40 -8.90
C TYR A 990 6.88 13.21 -7.38
N PRO A 991 7.47 14.18 -6.63
CA PRO A 991 7.76 13.99 -5.20
C PRO A 991 6.50 14.05 -4.34
N GLN A 992 6.56 13.39 -3.18
CA GLN A 992 5.51 13.53 -2.17
C GLN A 992 5.52 14.95 -1.59
N ALA A 993 4.32 15.51 -1.40
CA ALA A 993 4.15 16.83 -0.81
C ALA A 993 4.37 16.79 0.72
N ARG A 994 4.99 17.83 1.26
CA ARG A 994 4.87 18.18 2.68
C ARG A 994 3.55 18.89 2.88
N GLN A 995 2.79 18.48 3.90
CA GLN A 995 1.46 19.03 4.17
C GLN A 995 1.41 19.61 5.58
N PHE A 996 0.91 20.83 5.70
CA PHE A 996 0.59 21.48 6.96
C PHE A 996 -0.92 21.52 7.10
N ILE A 997 -1.46 20.77 8.04
CA ILE A 997 -2.88 20.48 8.19
C ILE A 997 -3.37 21.04 9.51
N LEU A 998 -4.50 21.74 9.48
CA LEU A 998 -5.29 22.11 10.64
C LEU A 998 -6.65 21.41 10.52
N GLY A 999 -7.07 20.74 11.58
CA GLY A 999 -8.34 20.02 11.55
C GLY A 999 -9.00 19.92 12.91
N PHE A 1000 -10.24 19.42 12.88
CA PHE A 1000 -11.01 19.12 14.07
C PHE A 1000 -11.83 17.84 13.93
N ASN A 1001 -12.07 17.18 15.06
CA ASN A 1001 -12.98 16.05 15.19
C ASN A 1001 -14.00 16.40 16.28
N THR A 1002 -15.28 16.17 16.01
CA THR A 1002 -16.36 16.41 16.99
C THR A 1002 -17.39 15.30 16.98
N SER A 1003 -18.03 15.07 18.13
CA SER A 1003 -19.19 14.16 18.26
C SER A 1003 -20.30 14.78 19.11
N PHE A 1004 -21.52 14.47 18.75
CA PHE A 1004 -22.77 14.92 19.39
C PHE A 1004 -23.55 13.78 19.99
#